data_4281954a23c64c2eed0ba5d164ce3cde
#
_entry.id   4281954a23c64c2eed0ba5d164ce3cde
#
_cell.length_a   1.000
_cell.length_b   1.000
_cell.length_c   1.000
_cell.angle_alpha   90.00
_cell.angle_beta   90.00
_cell.angle_gamma   90.00
#
_symmetry.space_group_name_H-M   'P 1'
#
loop_
_entity.id
_entity.type
_entity.pdbx_description
1 polymer ?
#
loop_
_entity_poly.entity_id
_entity_poly.type
_entity_poly.pdbx_seq_one_letter_code
_entity_poly.pdbx_strand_id
1 'polypeptide(L)'
;MIKKYRYGTPFDTEALTEKIETAEGAFPYGEISQNEGFAFTYIMDEDDIVYGLGESNRGINKRGYCYISNCTDDAIHTEGKRSLYGAHNFIVVSGKTTFGLFFDYPSKLTFDIGYTRMDTLQVSCENADLDIYVIEGENAYDIVKQFRRVIGRSYIPPKFAFGFGQSRWGYTTKEDFRAVAKGYRENHIPIDMIYMDIDYMQDFKDFTVNEKNFPDFPEFVKEMKDQELRLIPIIDAGVKVEKGYEVYEEGVKNNFFCKREDGSDFVAAVWPGDTHFPDMLNPEARKWFGDKYRFLIEQGIEGFWNDMNEPAIFYSSEGLAEAKEFAGEFAKDTEGKIHPWAMQAKMKDIVNSPEDYKRFYHNVNGKKIRHDKVHNLFGYNMTRAAGEAFERIDPEKRFLMFSRSSYIGMHRYGGIWMGDNKSWWSHILLNLKMLPSLNMCGFMYTGADLGGFGDDTTRDLLLRFLALGVFTPLMRDHAAEGTREQECYQFENIEDFRSVINARYRLVPYLYSEYMKAALNDDMYFKPLGFVYPDDKMAIRVEDQLMLGNEIMIAPVYEQNARGRYVYLPEEMKFIKFMPDGSISEEVLEKGVHYVDVALNEVPLFIRSGKCIPVAEAAECVKDIDTENMQLIGYEGSSYTLYEDDGIHKDYDKKENYRVLTK
;
A
#
# COMPACT_ATOMS: atom_id res chain seq x y z
N MET A 1 -25.40 -4.27 10.51
CA MET A 1 -25.36 -5.63 11.13
C MET A 1 -24.46 -6.53 10.28
N ILE A 2 -23.65 -7.39 10.92
CA ILE A 2 -22.75 -8.30 10.19
C ILE A 2 -23.15 -9.75 10.44
N LYS A 3 -23.25 -10.54 9.38
CA LYS A 3 -23.58 -11.96 9.40
C LYS A 3 -22.55 -12.75 8.62
N LYS A 4 -22.15 -13.92 9.12
CA LYS A 4 -21.23 -14.83 8.45
C LYS A 4 -21.99 -16.01 7.82
N TYR A 5 -21.68 -16.34 6.59
CA TYR A 5 -22.16 -17.55 5.90
C TYR A 5 -20.95 -18.42 5.57
N ARG A 6 -20.95 -19.65 6.08
CA ARG A 6 -19.84 -20.61 5.93
C ARG A 6 -20.14 -21.65 4.88
N TYR A 7 -19.19 -21.85 3.98
CA TYR A 7 -19.21 -22.92 2.97
C TYR A 7 -17.98 -23.81 3.17
N GLY A 8 -18.17 -25.13 3.08
CA GLY A 8 -17.09 -26.11 3.24
C GLY A 8 -16.33 -26.03 4.57
N THR A 9 -15.01 -26.13 4.48
CA THR A 9 -14.10 -26.05 5.63
C THR A 9 -13.07 -24.93 5.41
N PRO A 10 -13.42 -23.65 5.64
CA PRO A 10 -12.55 -22.52 5.39
C PRO A 10 -11.26 -22.57 6.20
N PHE A 11 -10.18 -22.06 5.61
CA PHE A 11 -8.97 -21.74 6.33
C PHE A 11 -9.21 -20.50 7.21
N ASP A 12 -8.72 -20.52 8.44
CA ASP A 12 -8.77 -19.36 9.32
C ASP A 12 -7.66 -18.38 8.94
N THR A 13 -8.02 -17.29 8.29
CA THR A 13 -7.07 -16.26 7.82
C THR A 13 -6.67 -15.28 8.91
N GLU A 14 -7.39 -15.25 10.02
CA GLU A 14 -7.28 -14.24 11.07
C GLU A 14 -7.48 -12.80 10.54
N ALA A 15 -8.25 -12.63 9.46
CA ALA A 15 -8.57 -11.32 8.90
C ALA A 15 -9.41 -10.46 9.85
N LEU A 16 -10.32 -11.08 10.60
CA LEU A 16 -11.17 -10.41 11.59
C LEU A 16 -10.60 -10.52 13.00
N THR A 17 -10.81 -9.47 13.78
CA THR A 17 -10.49 -9.46 15.24
C THR A 17 -11.69 -9.84 16.11
N GLU A 18 -12.91 -9.69 15.56
CA GLU A 18 -14.15 -10.06 16.23
C GLU A 18 -14.69 -11.39 15.72
N LYS A 19 -15.18 -12.22 16.61
CA LYS A 19 -15.85 -13.47 16.24
C LYS A 19 -17.29 -13.17 15.82
N ILE A 20 -17.59 -13.42 14.54
CA ILE A 20 -18.95 -13.34 14.01
C ILE A 20 -19.56 -14.73 13.94
N GLU A 21 -20.74 -14.88 14.51
CA GLU A 21 -21.46 -16.16 14.49
C GLU A 21 -21.97 -16.49 13.07
N THR A 22 -21.98 -17.79 12.75
CA THR A 22 -22.50 -18.25 11.47
C THR A 22 -24.03 -18.12 11.46
N ALA A 23 -24.55 -17.45 10.46
CA ALA A 23 -25.98 -17.28 10.27
C ALA A 23 -26.65 -18.58 9.83
N GLU A 24 -27.88 -18.77 10.29
CA GLU A 24 -28.77 -19.82 9.80
C GLU A 24 -29.62 -19.30 8.64
N GLY A 25 -29.94 -20.16 7.66
CA GLY A 25 -30.84 -19.85 6.55
C GLY A 25 -30.14 -19.54 5.23
N ALA A 26 -30.91 -19.08 4.25
CA ALA A 26 -30.43 -18.80 2.90
C ALA A 26 -29.57 -17.52 2.88
N PHE A 27 -28.61 -17.46 1.93
CA PHE A 27 -27.85 -16.27 1.65
C PHE A 27 -28.80 -15.13 1.17
N PRO A 28 -28.69 -13.90 1.72
CA PRO A 28 -29.73 -12.88 1.54
C PRO A 28 -29.70 -12.18 0.18
N TYR A 29 -28.58 -12.18 -0.53
CA TYR A 29 -28.38 -11.43 -1.77
C TYR A 29 -27.91 -12.36 -2.89
N GLY A 30 -28.55 -12.30 -4.06
CA GLY A 30 -28.15 -13.10 -5.23
C GLY A 30 -28.22 -14.61 -5.01
N GLU A 31 -27.45 -15.36 -5.78
CA GLU A 31 -27.46 -16.82 -5.83
C GLU A 31 -26.07 -17.39 -5.55
N ILE A 32 -26.00 -18.50 -4.81
CA ILE A 32 -24.79 -19.27 -4.55
C ILE A 32 -24.86 -20.61 -5.30
N SER A 33 -23.78 -20.95 -6.01
CA SER A 33 -23.56 -22.26 -6.65
C SER A 33 -22.28 -22.91 -6.13
N GLN A 34 -22.31 -24.23 -5.90
CA GLN A 34 -21.18 -25.05 -5.46
C GLN A 34 -20.94 -26.26 -6.36
N ASN A 35 -21.41 -26.23 -7.61
CA ASN A 35 -21.38 -27.42 -8.51
C ASN A 35 -19.96 -27.69 -9.08
N GLU A 36 -19.26 -26.64 -9.49
CA GLU A 36 -17.87 -26.69 -10.01
C GLU A 36 -17.05 -25.59 -9.33
N GLY A 37 -16.62 -25.84 -8.07
CA GLY A 37 -16.05 -24.81 -7.23
C GLY A 37 -17.11 -23.97 -6.53
N PHE A 38 -16.85 -22.69 -6.35
CA PHE A 38 -17.78 -21.74 -5.75
C PHE A 38 -18.09 -20.59 -6.72
N ALA A 39 -19.37 -20.19 -6.81
CA ALA A 39 -19.77 -18.97 -7.49
C ALA A 39 -20.90 -18.27 -6.73
N PHE A 40 -20.75 -16.98 -6.51
CA PHE A 40 -21.78 -16.05 -6.11
C PHE A 40 -22.19 -15.23 -7.32
N THR A 41 -23.51 -15.01 -7.55
CA THR A 41 -24.03 -14.22 -8.66
C THR A 41 -25.11 -13.26 -8.16
N TYR A 42 -24.97 -11.99 -8.49
CA TYR A 42 -25.93 -10.93 -8.17
C TYR A 42 -26.28 -10.15 -9.44
N ILE A 43 -27.57 -9.86 -9.65
CA ILE A 43 -28.03 -9.03 -10.77
C ILE A 43 -28.05 -7.57 -10.29
N MET A 44 -27.20 -6.76 -10.89
CA MET A 44 -27.04 -5.33 -10.57
C MET A 44 -28.13 -4.51 -11.27
N ASP A 45 -28.66 -3.51 -10.58
CA ASP A 45 -29.44 -2.44 -11.21
C ASP A 45 -28.52 -1.54 -12.07
N GLU A 46 -29.10 -0.75 -12.97
CA GLU A 46 -28.36 0.12 -13.90
C GLU A 46 -27.48 1.15 -13.16
N ASP A 47 -28.00 1.71 -12.07
CA ASP A 47 -27.35 2.75 -11.26
C ASP A 47 -26.48 2.20 -10.12
N ASP A 48 -26.37 0.86 -9.95
CA ASP A 48 -25.52 0.27 -8.91
C ASP A 48 -24.07 0.61 -9.13
N ILE A 49 -23.40 1.05 -8.06
CA ILE A 49 -21.96 1.27 -7.98
C ILE A 49 -21.36 0.20 -7.09
N VAL A 50 -20.21 -0.34 -7.49
CA VAL A 50 -19.46 -1.32 -6.70
C VAL A 50 -18.15 -0.69 -6.27
N TYR A 51 -17.98 -0.49 -4.96
CA TYR A 51 -16.76 0.00 -4.35
C TYR A 51 -15.93 -1.16 -3.77
N GLY A 52 -14.63 -0.94 -3.49
CA GLY A 52 -13.80 -1.88 -2.75
C GLY A 52 -12.62 -2.43 -3.53
N LEU A 53 -12.26 -3.70 -3.27
CA LEU A 53 -11.13 -4.45 -3.84
C LEU A 53 -9.75 -3.84 -3.57
N GLY A 54 -9.64 -2.90 -2.62
CA GLY A 54 -8.37 -2.34 -2.16
C GLY A 54 -7.40 -1.94 -3.27
N GLU A 55 -6.25 -2.59 -3.32
CA GLU A 55 -5.26 -2.43 -4.38
C GLU A 55 -5.73 -3.11 -5.66
N SER A 56 -6.35 -2.34 -6.52
CA SER A 56 -6.88 -2.84 -7.79
C SER A 56 -6.92 -1.75 -8.84
N ASN A 57 -6.73 -2.13 -10.08
CA ASN A 57 -6.72 -1.24 -11.24
C ASN A 57 -8.09 -0.58 -11.48
N ARG A 58 -8.19 0.28 -12.48
CA ARG A 58 -9.39 0.96 -12.94
C ARG A 58 -9.90 2.05 -11.98
N GLY A 59 -11.23 2.22 -11.87
CA GLY A 59 -11.89 3.30 -11.17
C GLY A 59 -12.15 3.05 -9.69
N ILE A 60 -12.72 4.05 -9.03
CA ILE A 60 -13.33 3.92 -7.69
C ILE A 60 -14.56 3.03 -7.79
N ASN A 61 -15.40 3.22 -8.82
CA ASN A 61 -16.42 2.26 -9.20
C ASN A 61 -15.77 1.08 -9.94
N LYS A 62 -15.88 -0.10 -9.40
CA LYS A 62 -15.27 -1.33 -9.95
C LYS A 62 -16.07 -1.97 -11.08
N ARG A 63 -17.24 -1.43 -11.41
CA ARG A 63 -18.11 -1.97 -12.47
C ARG A 63 -17.46 -1.83 -13.86
N GLY A 64 -17.67 -2.81 -14.71
CA GLY A 64 -17.19 -2.84 -16.09
C GLY A 64 -15.83 -3.54 -16.27
N TYR A 65 -15.35 -4.28 -15.25
CA TYR A 65 -14.09 -5.00 -15.35
C TYR A 65 -14.09 -6.35 -14.59
N CYS A 66 -13.11 -7.18 -14.91
CA CYS A 66 -12.88 -8.48 -14.25
C CYS A 66 -11.56 -8.42 -13.48
N TYR A 67 -11.65 -8.53 -12.15
CA TYR A 67 -10.51 -8.49 -11.24
C TYR A 67 -10.14 -9.90 -10.77
N ILE A 68 -8.84 -10.13 -10.56
CA ILE A 68 -8.31 -11.34 -9.95
C ILE A 68 -7.65 -10.94 -8.63
N SER A 69 -8.27 -11.32 -7.52
CA SER A 69 -7.67 -11.17 -6.21
C SER A 69 -6.67 -12.29 -5.98
N ASN A 70 -5.40 -12.00 -6.20
CA ASN A 70 -4.27 -12.89 -6.04
C ASN A 70 -3.00 -12.04 -6.00
N CYS A 71 -2.25 -12.10 -4.92
CA CYS A 71 -1.00 -11.35 -4.79
C CYS A 71 -0.06 -11.69 -5.93
N THR A 72 0.34 -10.69 -6.73
CA THR A 72 1.09 -10.92 -7.97
C THR A 72 2.20 -9.88 -8.10
N ASP A 73 3.43 -10.36 -8.22
CA ASP A 73 4.58 -9.52 -8.59
C ASP A 73 4.49 -9.17 -10.07
N ASP A 74 4.05 -7.95 -10.35
CA ASP A 74 3.90 -7.43 -11.70
C ASP A 74 4.15 -5.91 -11.76
N ALA A 75 5.32 -5.53 -12.23
CA ALA A 75 5.83 -4.17 -12.28
C ALA A 75 5.26 -3.31 -13.43
N ILE A 76 4.21 -3.74 -14.14
CA ILE A 76 3.63 -2.98 -15.26
C ILE A 76 2.14 -2.80 -15.04
N HIS A 77 1.75 -1.72 -14.37
CA HIS A 77 0.36 -1.40 -14.02
C HIS A 77 -0.42 -0.80 -15.19
N THR A 78 -0.57 -1.56 -16.28
CA THR A 78 -1.42 -1.16 -17.41
C THR A 78 -2.91 -1.35 -17.09
N GLU A 79 -3.78 -0.68 -17.84
CA GLU A 79 -5.23 -0.85 -17.69
C GLU A 79 -5.73 -2.29 -17.86
N GLY A 80 -4.98 -3.14 -18.56
CA GLY A 80 -5.30 -4.55 -18.78
C GLY A 80 -4.98 -5.47 -17.61
N LYS A 81 -4.29 -5.00 -16.58
CA LYS A 81 -3.96 -5.83 -15.41
C LYS A 81 -5.19 -6.10 -14.57
N ARG A 82 -5.36 -7.36 -14.20
CA ARG A 82 -6.48 -7.83 -13.38
C ARG A 82 -6.10 -8.08 -11.93
N SER A 83 -4.80 -8.22 -11.66
CA SER A 83 -4.20 -8.51 -10.37
C SER A 83 -3.04 -7.56 -10.13
N LEU A 84 -2.82 -7.13 -8.91
CA LEU A 84 -1.67 -6.36 -8.43
C LEU A 84 -1.05 -7.07 -7.21
N TYR A 85 -0.27 -6.36 -6.39
CA TYR A 85 0.49 -6.97 -5.28
C TYR A 85 -0.37 -7.37 -4.09
N GLY A 86 -1.55 -6.76 -3.90
CA GLY A 86 -2.45 -7.03 -2.79
C GLY A 86 -3.71 -7.81 -3.19
N ALA A 87 -4.28 -8.55 -2.23
CA ALA A 87 -5.53 -9.29 -2.37
C ALA A 87 -6.55 -8.85 -1.31
N HIS A 88 -7.53 -8.03 -1.70
CA HIS A 88 -8.46 -7.39 -0.78
C HIS A 88 -9.91 -7.69 -1.17
N ASN A 89 -10.46 -8.76 -0.65
CA ASN A 89 -11.72 -9.39 -1.09
C ASN A 89 -12.99 -8.72 -0.54
N PHE A 90 -12.96 -7.42 -0.27
CA PHE A 90 -14.10 -6.66 0.24
C PHE A 90 -14.70 -5.77 -0.84
N ILE A 91 -16.03 -5.85 -1.01
CA ILE A 91 -16.80 -4.98 -1.91
C ILE A 91 -18.03 -4.44 -1.21
N VAL A 92 -18.51 -3.28 -1.68
CA VAL A 92 -19.80 -2.69 -1.31
C VAL A 92 -20.58 -2.41 -2.58
N VAL A 93 -21.74 -3.05 -2.72
CA VAL A 93 -22.74 -2.69 -3.72
C VAL A 93 -23.59 -1.55 -3.15
N SER A 94 -23.68 -0.44 -3.88
CA SER A 94 -24.41 0.76 -3.48
C SER A 94 -25.40 1.16 -4.57
N GLY A 95 -26.68 1.07 -4.27
CA GLY A 95 -27.76 1.37 -5.19
C GLY A 95 -29.12 1.32 -4.49
N LYS A 96 -30.15 0.80 -5.14
CA LYS A 96 -31.45 0.57 -4.51
C LYS A 96 -31.36 -0.37 -3.32
N THR A 97 -30.52 -1.40 -3.45
CA THR A 97 -30.12 -2.28 -2.35
C THR A 97 -28.65 -2.02 -2.05
N THR A 98 -28.33 -1.69 -0.81
CA THR A 98 -26.95 -1.39 -0.41
C THR A 98 -26.49 -2.42 0.62
N PHE A 99 -25.38 -3.13 0.30
CA PHE A 99 -24.80 -4.15 1.16
C PHE A 99 -23.30 -4.31 0.90
N GLY A 100 -22.57 -4.77 1.91
CA GLY A 100 -21.14 -5.13 1.79
C GLY A 100 -20.95 -6.63 1.81
N LEU A 101 -19.94 -7.11 1.10
CA LEU A 101 -19.50 -8.51 1.11
C LEU A 101 -18.00 -8.57 1.31
N PHE A 102 -17.57 -9.36 2.28
CA PHE A 102 -16.18 -9.78 2.42
C PHE A 102 -16.10 -11.28 2.19
N PHE A 103 -15.33 -11.69 1.17
CA PHE A 103 -15.08 -13.09 0.86
C PHE A 103 -13.75 -13.49 1.51
N ASP A 104 -13.81 -14.10 2.68
CA ASP A 104 -12.63 -14.54 3.39
C ASP A 104 -12.11 -15.86 2.80
N TYR A 105 -11.26 -15.71 1.79
CA TYR A 105 -10.67 -16.78 1.00
C TYR A 105 -9.21 -16.46 0.68
N PRO A 106 -8.25 -17.25 1.18
CA PRO A 106 -6.82 -16.92 1.14
C PRO A 106 -6.11 -17.26 -0.18
N SER A 107 -6.84 -17.71 -1.17
CA SER A 107 -6.34 -18.07 -2.50
C SER A 107 -7.01 -17.23 -3.58
N LYS A 108 -6.82 -17.59 -4.84
CA LYS A 108 -7.29 -16.83 -6.00
C LYS A 108 -8.81 -16.75 -6.08
N LEU A 109 -9.35 -15.52 -6.07
CA LEU A 109 -10.73 -15.17 -6.37
C LEU A 109 -10.83 -14.37 -7.67
N THR A 110 -11.90 -14.59 -8.42
CA THR A 110 -12.24 -13.78 -9.60
C THR A 110 -13.51 -12.99 -9.33
N PHE A 111 -13.45 -11.67 -9.54
CA PHE A 111 -14.57 -10.74 -9.45
C PHE A 111 -14.89 -10.22 -10.85
N ASP A 112 -15.91 -10.75 -11.50
CA ASP A 112 -16.46 -10.21 -12.74
C ASP A 112 -17.59 -9.25 -12.40
N ILE A 113 -17.33 -7.96 -12.52
CA ILE A 113 -18.25 -6.91 -12.10
C ILE A 113 -18.80 -6.20 -13.34
N GLY A 114 -19.79 -6.79 -13.99
CA GLY A 114 -20.38 -6.21 -15.19
C GLY A 114 -19.46 -6.21 -16.43
N TYR A 115 -18.45 -7.05 -16.45
CA TYR A 115 -17.50 -7.15 -17.56
C TYR A 115 -17.99 -8.14 -18.64
N THR A 116 -18.27 -9.39 -18.24
CA THR A 116 -18.81 -10.39 -19.15
C THR A 116 -20.26 -10.12 -19.48
N ARG A 117 -21.05 -9.73 -18.48
CA ARG A 117 -22.45 -9.28 -18.61
C ARG A 117 -22.65 -8.01 -17.79
N MET A 118 -23.09 -6.95 -18.45
CA MET A 118 -23.18 -5.60 -17.89
C MET A 118 -24.03 -5.51 -16.61
N ASP A 119 -25.02 -6.37 -16.45
CA ASP A 119 -25.96 -6.45 -15.34
C ASP A 119 -25.57 -7.46 -14.25
N THR A 120 -24.43 -8.15 -14.37
CA THR A 120 -24.10 -9.26 -13.50
C THR A 120 -22.79 -9.01 -12.73
N LEU A 121 -22.86 -9.14 -11.41
CA LEU A 121 -21.71 -9.30 -10.53
C LEU A 121 -21.55 -10.78 -10.23
N GLN A 122 -20.40 -11.35 -10.58
CA GLN A 122 -20.05 -12.74 -10.26
C GLN A 122 -18.72 -12.80 -9.50
N VAL A 123 -18.71 -13.56 -8.38
CA VAL A 123 -17.47 -13.86 -7.64
C VAL A 123 -17.29 -15.37 -7.64
N SER A 124 -16.11 -15.84 -8.07
CA SER A 124 -15.87 -17.29 -8.21
C SER A 124 -14.48 -17.71 -7.77
N CYS A 125 -14.36 -18.96 -7.29
CA CYS A 125 -13.10 -19.62 -6.97
C CYS A 125 -13.17 -21.12 -7.18
N GLU A 126 -11.98 -21.77 -7.13
CA GLU A 126 -11.79 -23.18 -7.48
C GLU A 126 -12.52 -24.15 -6.54
N ASN A 127 -12.68 -23.80 -5.26
CA ASN A 127 -13.36 -24.64 -4.28
C ASN A 127 -14.30 -23.80 -3.39
N ALA A 128 -15.17 -24.48 -2.65
CA ALA A 128 -16.19 -23.85 -1.81
C ALA A 128 -15.80 -23.81 -0.31
N ASP A 129 -14.50 -23.71 0.01
CA ASP A 129 -14.03 -23.61 1.38
C ASP A 129 -13.77 -22.14 1.76
N LEU A 130 -14.84 -21.36 2.01
CA LEU A 130 -14.74 -19.93 2.34
C LEU A 130 -15.82 -19.47 3.33
N ASP A 131 -15.52 -18.41 4.04
CA ASP A 131 -16.52 -17.63 4.79
C ASP A 131 -16.89 -16.36 3.98
N ILE A 132 -18.18 -16.03 3.94
CA ILE A 132 -18.67 -14.76 3.39
C ILE A 132 -19.30 -13.97 4.52
N TYR A 133 -18.82 -12.77 4.72
CA TYR A 133 -19.39 -11.82 5.66
C TYR A 133 -20.27 -10.83 4.91
N VAL A 134 -21.54 -10.80 5.26
CA VAL A 134 -22.55 -9.86 4.75
C VAL A 134 -22.69 -8.73 5.74
N ILE A 135 -22.52 -7.49 5.27
CA ILE A 135 -22.60 -6.29 6.07
C ILE A 135 -23.81 -5.46 5.60
N GLU A 136 -24.78 -5.26 6.49
CA GLU A 136 -25.96 -4.43 6.27
C GLU A 136 -25.80 -3.12 7.02
N GLY A 137 -26.09 -1.99 6.36
CA GLY A 137 -25.95 -0.66 6.94
C GLY A 137 -26.87 0.37 6.28
N GLU A 138 -26.88 1.59 6.77
CA GLU A 138 -27.72 2.69 6.27
C GLU A 138 -27.29 3.15 4.86
N ASN A 139 -25.99 3.12 4.58
CA ASN A 139 -25.37 3.50 3.32
C ASN A 139 -24.00 2.84 3.17
N ALA A 140 -23.35 3.05 2.02
CA ALA A 140 -22.03 2.45 1.73
C ALA A 140 -20.95 2.86 2.75
N TYR A 141 -20.97 4.10 3.22
CA TYR A 141 -20.00 4.58 4.21
C TYR A 141 -20.19 3.90 5.58
N ASP A 142 -21.43 3.75 6.05
CA ASP A 142 -21.72 3.02 7.30
C ASP A 142 -21.27 1.56 7.22
N ILE A 143 -21.50 0.91 6.08
CA ILE A 143 -21.03 -0.46 5.82
C ILE A 143 -19.52 -0.56 5.95
N VAL A 144 -18.77 0.37 5.35
CA VAL A 144 -17.31 0.41 5.45
C VAL A 144 -16.86 0.61 6.89
N LYS A 145 -17.47 1.49 7.66
CA LYS A 145 -17.14 1.69 9.08
C LYS A 145 -17.41 0.44 9.92
N GLN A 146 -18.52 -0.26 9.67
CA GLN A 146 -18.80 -1.53 10.33
C GLN A 146 -17.74 -2.59 9.99
N PHE A 147 -17.36 -2.68 8.72
CA PHE A 147 -16.28 -3.59 8.27
C PHE A 147 -14.95 -3.24 8.91
N ARG A 148 -14.56 -1.95 8.89
CA ARG A 148 -13.33 -1.46 9.50
C ARG A 148 -13.21 -1.86 10.99
N ARG A 149 -14.31 -1.75 11.74
CA ARG A 149 -14.34 -2.14 13.14
C ARG A 149 -14.00 -3.62 13.34
N VAL A 150 -14.61 -4.52 12.57
CA VAL A 150 -14.42 -5.97 12.79
C VAL A 150 -13.10 -6.53 12.28
N ILE A 151 -12.44 -5.85 11.32
CA ILE A 151 -11.09 -6.21 10.89
C ILE A 151 -10.01 -5.63 11.80
N GLY A 152 -10.37 -4.73 12.70
CA GLY A 152 -9.50 -4.12 13.71
C GLY A 152 -8.82 -2.83 13.26
N ARG A 153 -8.25 -2.14 14.22
CA ARG A 153 -7.62 -0.83 14.05
C ARG A 153 -6.52 -0.85 12.98
N SER A 154 -6.49 0.18 12.15
CA SER A 154 -5.39 0.41 11.22
C SER A 154 -4.08 0.72 11.96
N TYR A 155 -2.98 0.29 11.36
CA TYR A 155 -1.63 0.58 11.82
C TYR A 155 -1.42 2.09 12.01
N ILE A 156 -0.73 2.47 13.09
CA ILE A 156 -0.37 3.84 13.42
C ILE A 156 1.15 3.99 13.36
N PRO A 157 1.69 4.67 12.35
CA PRO A 157 3.12 4.90 12.20
C PRO A 157 3.64 5.96 13.19
N PRO A 158 4.96 6.07 13.39
CA PRO A 158 5.56 7.23 14.03
C PRO A 158 5.32 8.51 13.20
N LYS A 159 5.26 9.66 13.85
CA LYS A 159 4.91 10.95 13.21
C LYS A 159 5.91 11.37 12.13
N PHE A 160 7.21 11.04 12.27
CA PHE A 160 8.22 11.34 11.24
C PHE A 160 7.88 10.70 9.88
N ALA A 161 7.16 9.58 9.89
CA ALA A 161 6.73 8.88 8.68
C ALA A 161 5.72 9.66 7.82
N PHE A 162 5.21 10.79 8.33
CA PHE A 162 4.44 11.76 7.55
C PHE A 162 5.32 12.83 6.89
N GLY A 163 6.63 12.79 7.05
CA GLY A 163 7.57 13.58 6.26
C GLY A 163 7.76 13.06 4.85
N PHE A 164 8.58 13.74 4.07
CA PHE A 164 9.02 13.29 2.75
C PHE A 164 10.20 12.33 2.89
N GLY A 165 10.26 11.33 2.01
CA GLY A 165 11.35 10.38 1.93
C GLY A 165 11.89 10.20 0.52
N GLN A 166 13.22 10.11 0.39
CA GLN A 166 13.89 9.78 -0.86
C GLN A 166 14.32 8.32 -0.87
N SER A 167 14.14 7.66 -1.98
CA SER A 167 14.48 6.28 -2.22
C SER A 167 15.02 6.08 -3.63
N ARG A 168 15.97 5.15 -3.78
CA ARG A 168 16.42 4.66 -5.07
C ARG A 168 17.00 3.27 -4.92
N TRP A 169 16.64 2.34 -5.78
CA TRP A 169 17.44 1.15 -6.00
C TRP A 169 18.74 1.58 -6.73
N GLY A 170 19.85 1.56 -5.99
CA GLY A 170 21.15 1.99 -6.51
C GLY A 170 21.95 2.92 -5.57
N TYR A 171 21.46 3.21 -4.36
CA TYR A 171 22.30 3.80 -3.30
C TYR A 171 23.12 2.68 -2.64
N THR A 172 24.35 2.51 -3.08
CA THR A 172 25.17 1.32 -2.77
C THR A 172 26.18 1.53 -1.65
N THR A 173 26.46 2.77 -1.27
CA THR A 173 27.44 3.15 -0.26
C THR A 173 26.89 4.20 0.70
N LYS A 174 27.48 4.30 1.91
CA LYS A 174 27.10 5.37 2.85
C LYS A 174 27.35 6.78 2.29
N GLU A 175 28.29 6.94 1.35
CA GLU A 175 28.57 8.20 0.67
C GLU A 175 27.41 8.63 -0.24
N ASP A 176 26.68 7.68 -0.86
CA ASP A 176 25.50 7.99 -1.66
C ASP A 176 24.41 8.60 -0.76
N PHE A 177 24.17 8.01 0.41
CA PHE A 177 23.22 8.54 1.39
C PHE A 177 23.61 9.91 1.92
N ARG A 178 24.92 10.13 2.19
CA ARG A 178 25.42 11.46 2.58
C ARG A 178 25.20 12.50 1.48
N ALA A 179 25.43 12.11 0.21
CA ALA A 179 25.20 12.99 -0.92
C ALA A 179 23.72 13.36 -1.06
N VAL A 180 22.81 12.40 -0.88
CA VAL A 180 21.36 12.64 -0.88
C VAL A 180 20.97 13.59 0.27
N ALA A 181 21.38 13.29 1.51
CA ALA A 181 21.12 14.13 2.67
C ALA A 181 21.61 15.56 2.45
N LYS A 182 22.85 15.72 1.98
CA LYS A 182 23.45 17.01 1.65
C LYS A 182 22.66 17.74 0.55
N GLY A 183 22.30 17.04 -0.53
CA GLY A 183 21.55 17.64 -1.64
C GLY A 183 20.22 18.25 -1.21
N TYR A 184 19.46 17.55 -0.36
CA TYR A 184 18.20 18.07 0.18
C TYR A 184 18.44 19.23 1.16
N ARG A 185 19.36 19.10 2.14
CA ARG A 185 19.62 20.13 3.15
C ARG A 185 20.21 21.42 2.55
N GLU A 186 21.18 21.34 1.64
CA GLU A 186 21.78 22.53 1.01
C GLU A 186 20.79 23.30 0.12
N ASN A 187 19.77 22.63 -0.39
CA ASN A 187 18.72 23.23 -1.20
C ASN A 187 17.46 23.59 -0.38
N HIS A 188 17.48 23.42 0.94
CA HIS A 188 16.35 23.68 1.83
C HIS A 188 15.06 22.99 1.40
N ILE A 189 15.17 21.75 0.93
CA ILE A 189 14.01 20.88 0.64
C ILE A 189 13.81 19.97 1.85
N PRO A 190 12.66 20.04 2.53
CA PRO A 190 12.40 19.20 3.71
C PRO A 190 12.48 17.69 3.39
N ILE A 191 13.04 16.93 4.33
CA ILE A 191 13.13 15.46 4.21
C ILE A 191 13.32 14.84 5.61
N ASP A 192 12.68 13.69 5.86
CA ASP A 192 12.77 12.93 7.12
C ASP A 192 13.38 11.54 6.95
N MET A 193 13.32 10.96 5.76
CA MET A 193 13.71 9.56 5.53
C MET A 193 14.54 9.40 4.26
N ILE A 194 15.53 8.50 4.33
CA ILE A 194 16.20 7.96 3.15
C ILE A 194 16.09 6.45 3.23
N TYR A 195 15.54 5.84 2.18
CA TYR A 195 15.29 4.40 2.14
C TYR A 195 16.51 3.66 1.63
N MET A 196 16.81 2.53 2.25
CA MET A 196 17.88 1.62 1.85
C MET A 196 17.28 0.44 1.10
N ASP A 197 17.62 0.31 -0.18
CA ASP A 197 17.25 -0.80 -1.03
C ASP A 197 18.21 -1.97 -0.84
N ILE A 198 18.09 -3.06 -1.59
CA ILE A 198 18.79 -4.35 -1.38
C ILE A 198 20.31 -4.25 -1.32
N ASP A 199 20.92 -3.19 -1.86
CA ASP A 199 22.39 -3.02 -1.95
C ASP A 199 23.09 -2.77 -0.60
N TYR A 200 22.34 -2.42 0.48
CA TYR A 200 22.95 -2.29 1.79
C TYR A 200 23.31 -3.66 2.41
N MET A 201 22.63 -4.73 1.97
CA MET A 201 22.82 -6.08 2.46
C MET A 201 24.14 -6.70 1.95
N GLN A 202 24.72 -7.60 2.71
CA GLN A 202 25.82 -8.43 2.26
C GLN A 202 25.31 -9.51 1.28
N ASP A 203 25.57 -9.34 -0.02
CA ASP A 203 25.15 -10.26 -1.09
C ASP A 203 23.63 -10.55 -1.07
N PHE A 204 22.82 -9.50 -0.83
CA PHE A 204 21.38 -9.54 -0.75
C PHE A 204 20.81 -10.49 0.34
N LYS A 205 21.57 -10.71 1.42
CA LYS A 205 21.16 -11.53 2.56
C LYS A 205 20.43 -10.68 3.60
N ASP A 206 19.20 -11.00 3.88
CA ASP A 206 18.40 -10.33 4.92
C ASP A 206 19.09 -10.31 6.28
N PHE A 207 18.90 -9.23 7.04
CA PHE A 207 19.47 -9.05 8.37
C PHE A 207 21.02 -9.08 8.38
N THR A 208 21.64 -8.62 7.30
CA THR A 208 23.07 -8.36 7.20
C THR A 208 23.32 -6.94 6.72
N VAL A 209 24.55 -6.47 6.91
CA VAL A 209 25.02 -5.19 6.37
C VAL A 209 26.31 -5.46 5.60
N ASN A 210 26.47 -4.85 4.44
CA ASN A 210 27.68 -4.89 3.66
C ASN A 210 28.77 -4.01 4.33
N GLU A 211 29.61 -4.60 5.15
CA GLU A 211 30.62 -3.88 5.95
C GLU A 211 31.64 -3.12 5.10
N LYS A 212 31.87 -3.53 3.85
CA LYS A 212 32.77 -2.82 2.94
C LYS A 212 32.18 -1.48 2.50
N ASN A 213 30.87 -1.45 2.22
CA ASN A 213 30.17 -0.27 1.68
C ASN A 213 29.59 0.59 2.80
N PHE A 214 29.28 -0.03 3.95
CA PHE A 214 28.70 0.60 5.13
C PHE A 214 29.52 0.27 6.39
N PRO A 215 30.84 0.59 6.43
CA PRO A 215 31.65 0.37 7.63
C PRO A 215 31.07 1.21 8.80
N ASP A 216 31.18 0.67 10.02
CA ASP A 216 30.68 1.31 11.24
C ASP A 216 29.21 1.72 11.09
N PHE A 217 28.35 0.77 10.70
CA PHE A 217 26.94 1.03 10.37
C PHE A 217 26.15 1.71 11.51
N PRO A 218 26.29 1.32 12.81
CA PRO A 218 25.60 2.01 13.91
C PRO A 218 25.96 3.50 14.01
N GLU A 219 27.24 3.85 13.81
CA GLU A 219 27.71 5.22 13.79
C GLU A 219 27.14 6.01 12.62
N PHE A 220 27.02 5.36 11.44
CA PHE A 220 26.40 5.96 10.27
C PHE A 220 24.90 6.19 10.48
N VAL A 221 24.17 5.23 11.06
CA VAL A 221 22.75 5.40 11.43
C VAL A 221 22.60 6.58 12.38
N LYS A 222 23.47 6.67 13.38
CA LYS A 222 23.49 7.80 14.32
C LYS A 222 23.80 9.14 13.64
N GLU A 223 24.76 9.17 12.71
CA GLU A 223 25.11 10.37 11.93
C GLU A 223 23.90 10.92 11.15
N MET A 224 23.13 10.03 10.52
CA MET A 224 21.89 10.42 9.81
C MET A 224 20.82 10.91 10.79
N LYS A 225 20.65 10.19 11.89
CA LYS A 225 19.66 10.55 12.92
C LYS A 225 19.97 11.89 13.61
N ASP A 226 21.24 12.23 13.80
CA ASP A 226 21.68 13.52 14.34
C ASP A 226 21.31 14.68 13.37
N GLN A 227 21.01 14.41 12.11
CA GLN A 227 20.49 15.34 11.11
C GLN A 227 18.96 15.23 10.95
N GLU A 228 18.26 14.56 11.85
CA GLU A 228 16.82 14.23 11.79
C GLU A 228 16.42 13.41 10.54
N LEU A 229 17.35 12.60 10.01
CA LEU A 229 17.10 11.68 8.91
C LEU A 229 17.07 10.23 9.41
N ARG A 230 16.01 9.49 9.07
CA ARG A 230 15.89 8.07 9.39
C ARG A 230 16.26 7.23 8.17
N LEU A 231 17.11 6.24 8.37
CA LEU A 231 17.39 5.22 7.37
C LEU A 231 16.35 4.11 7.50
N ILE A 232 15.72 3.74 6.38
CA ILE A 232 14.62 2.78 6.33
C ILE A 232 15.01 1.62 5.41
N PRO A 233 15.62 0.53 5.95
CA PRO A 233 16.06 -0.60 5.15
C PRO A 233 14.92 -1.50 4.68
N ILE A 234 15.10 -2.09 3.49
CA ILE A 234 14.30 -3.16 2.92
C ILE A 234 14.59 -4.49 3.63
N ILE A 235 13.59 -5.35 3.72
CA ILE A 235 13.71 -6.77 4.06
C ILE A 235 12.93 -7.56 3.02
N ASP A 236 13.60 -8.52 2.38
CA ASP A 236 13.02 -9.40 1.38
C ASP A 236 12.45 -10.69 2.00
N ALA A 237 11.78 -11.50 1.20
CA ALA A 237 11.14 -12.73 1.66
C ALA A 237 12.04 -13.97 1.55
N GLY A 238 13.12 -13.92 0.82
CA GLY A 238 13.95 -15.07 0.45
C GLY A 238 15.27 -15.17 1.21
N VAL A 239 15.42 -16.18 2.06
CA VAL A 239 16.68 -16.44 2.80
C VAL A 239 17.67 -17.22 1.91
N LYS A 240 18.84 -16.62 1.60
CA LYS A 240 19.88 -17.21 0.76
C LYS A 240 20.35 -18.55 1.29
N VAL A 241 20.50 -19.55 0.40
CA VAL A 241 21.07 -20.85 0.69
C VAL A 241 22.59 -20.73 0.71
N GLU A 242 23.18 -20.47 1.88
CA GLU A 242 24.61 -20.28 2.03
C GLU A 242 25.12 -20.75 3.40
N LYS A 243 26.16 -21.62 3.41
CA LYS A 243 26.82 -22.04 4.66
C LYS A 243 27.53 -20.86 5.31
N GLY A 244 27.44 -20.77 6.64
CA GLY A 244 27.99 -19.66 7.41
C GLY A 244 27.06 -18.46 7.52
N TYR A 245 25.94 -18.45 6.82
CA TYR A 245 24.89 -17.47 7.00
C TYR A 245 23.95 -17.91 8.12
N GLU A 246 23.99 -17.21 9.25
CA GLU A 246 23.32 -17.62 10.50
C GLU A 246 21.83 -17.84 10.32
N VAL A 247 21.14 -16.92 9.62
CA VAL A 247 19.68 -17.01 9.40
C VAL A 247 19.32 -18.29 8.62
N TYR A 248 20.13 -18.64 7.60
CA TYR A 248 19.95 -19.89 6.85
C TYR A 248 20.18 -21.12 7.75
N GLU A 249 21.29 -21.16 8.50
CA GLU A 249 21.62 -22.31 9.33
C GLU A 249 20.62 -22.55 10.45
N GLU A 250 20.13 -21.48 11.08
CA GLU A 250 19.08 -21.57 12.08
C GLU A 250 17.76 -22.06 11.48
N GLY A 251 17.36 -21.53 10.32
CA GLY A 251 16.14 -21.92 9.62
C GLY A 251 16.13 -23.40 9.26
N VAL A 252 17.23 -23.91 8.72
CA VAL A 252 17.42 -25.35 8.41
C VAL A 252 17.36 -26.19 9.70
N LYS A 253 18.15 -25.81 10.72
CA LYS A 253 18.24 -26.56 11.99
C LYS A 253 16.87 -26.72 12.69
N ASN A 254 16.04 -25.68 12.60
CA ASN A 254 14.74 -25.66 13.29
C ASN A 254 13.56 -26.02 12.38
N ASN A 255 13.80 -26.36 11.11
CA ASN A 255 12.77 -26.66 10.11
C ASN A 255 11.79 -25.49 9.91
N PHE A 256 12.29 -24.26 9.79
CA PHE A 256 11.49 -23.05 9.66
C PHE A 256 11.23 -22.62 8.21
N PHE A 257 11.72 -23.39 7.23
CA PHE A 257 11.48 -23.13 5.81
C PHE A 257 10.34 -23.94 5.25
N CYS A 258 9.68 -23.40 4.22
CA CYS A 258 8.68 -24.09 3.42
C CYS A 258 9.24 -25.39 2.82
N LYS A 259 8.44 -26.44 2.80
CA LYS A 259 8.88 -27.79 2.40
C LYS A 259 8.22 -28.23 1.08
N ARG A 260 8.93 -29.05 0.31
CA ARG A 260 8.33 -29.84 -0.76
C ARG A 260 7.40 -30.92 -0.19
N GLU A 261 6.74 -31.65 -1.08
CA GLU A 261 5.85 -32.72 -0.69
C GLU A 261 6.58 -33.87 0.05
N ASP A 262 7.82 -34.14 -0.34
CA ASP A 262 8.67 -35.17 0.27
C ASP A 262 9.32 -34.76 1.60
N GLY A 263 9.12 -33.50 2.03
CA GLY A 263 9.67 -32.95 3.28
C GLY A 263 11.03 -32.26 3.14
N SER A 264 11.65 -32.28 1.96
CA SER A 264 12.85 -31.48 1.68
C SER A 264 12.54 -29.99 1.60
N ASP A 265 13.55 -29.13 1.80
CA ASP A 265 13.37 -27.68 1.70
C ASP A 265 13.11 -27.29 0.24
N PHE A 266 12.09 -26.43 0.04
CA PHE A 266 11.82 -25.86 -1.27
C PHE A 266 12.90 -24.84 -1.63
N VAL A 267 13.38 -24.88 -2.88
CA VAL A 267 14.39 -23.94 -3.39
C VAL A 267 13.78 -23.14 -4.53
N ALA A 268 13.76 -21.83 -4.34
CA ALA A 268 13.46 -20.85 -5.38
C ALA A 268 14.67 -19.93 -5.57
N ALA A 269 14.61 -19.04 -6.54
CA ALA A 269 15.60 -17.98 -6.71
C ALA A 269 14.91 -16.61 -6.68
N VAL A 270 15.53 -15.68 -5.98
CA VAL A 270 15.27 -14.24 -6.00
C VAL A 270 16.62 -13.51 -6.03
N TRP A 271 16.72 -12.28 -5.57
CA TRP A 271 17.93 -11.46 -5.68
C TRP A 271 19.24 -12.15 -5.22
N PRO A 272 19.30 -12.86 -4.06
CA PRO A 272 20.54 -13.52 -3.63
C PRO A 272 20.87 -14.81 -4.38
N GLY A 273 20.06 -15.23 -5.36
CA GLY A 273 20.15 -16.52 -6.03
C GLY A 273 19.28 -17.57 -5.34
N ASP A 274 19.79 -18.79 -5.17
CA ASP A 274 19.04 -19.86 -4.50
C ASP A 274 18.66 -19.48 -3.07
N THR A 275 17.37 -19.58 -2.76
CA THR A 275 16.77 -19.21 -1.47
C THR A 275 15.82 -20.28 -0.96
N HIS A 276 15.60 -20.26 0.35
CA HIS A 276 14.44 -20.87 0.99
C HIS A 276 13.47 -19.78 1.47
N PHE A 277 12.18 -20.02 1.31
CA PHE A 277 11.17 -19.16 1.92
C PHE A 277 10.90 -19.57 3.37
N PRO A 278 10.97 -18.64 4.35
CA PRO A 278 10.48 -18.91 5.70
C PRO A 278 9.01 -19.31 5.68
N ASP A 279 8.64 -20.27 6.51
CA ASP A 279 7.26 -20.69 6.66
C ASP A 279 6.46 -19.68 7.50
N MET A 280 6.04 -18.58 6.87
CA MET A 280 5.37 -17.46 7.55
C MET A 280 4.01 -17.85 8.19
N LEU A 281 3.40 -18.94 7.75
CA LEU A 281 2.15 -19.45 8.32
C LEU A 281 2.39 -20.36 9.54
N ASN A 282 3.63 -20.80 9.77
CA ASN A 282 4.04 -21.48 10.98
C ASN A 282 4.33 -20.46 12.09
N PRO A 283 3.61 -20.45 13.22
CA PRO A 283 3.81 -19.45 14.27
C PRO A 283 5.24 -19.38 14.84
N GLU A 284 5.93 -20.52 14.92
CA GLU A 284 7.32 -20.57 15.43
C GLU A 284 8.31 -19.99 14.42
N ALA A 285 8.16 -20.32 13.14
CA ALA A 285 8.99 -19.76 12.06
C ALA A 285 8.72 -18.26 11.89
N ARG A 286 7.46 -17.83 11.94
CA ARG A 286 7.08 -16.42 11.92
C ARG A 286 7.72 -15.65 13.07
N LYS A 287 7.66 -16.18 14.31
CA LYS A 287 8.30 -15.56 15.45
C LYS A 287 9.81 -15.45 15.27
N TRP A 288 10.46 -16.53 14.84
CA TRP A 288 11.89 -16.55 14.57
C TRP A 288 12.31 -15.49 13.54
N PHE A 289 11.62 -15.42 12.40
CA PHE A 289 11.92 -14.42 11.35
C PHE A 289 11.72 -13.00 11.86
N GLY A 290 10.62 -12.74 12.56
CA GLY A 290 10.35 -11.45 13.19
C GLY A 290 11.42 -11.04 14.21
N ASP A 291 11.92 -11.97 15.01
CA ASP A 291 12.96 -11.67 16.01
C ASP A 291 14.29 -11.24 15.36
N LYS A 292 14.53 -11.52 14.06
CA LYS A 292 15.73 -11.08 13.32
C LYS A 292 15.76 -9.56 13.07
N TYR A 293 14.62 -8.88 13.02
CA TYR A 293 14.58 -7.41 12.92
C TYR A 293 15.34 -6.71 14.05
N ARG A 294 15.47 -7.37 15.22
CA ARG A 294 16.25 -6.88 16.36
C ARG A 294 17.67 -6.47 15.97
N PHE A 295 18.30 -7.21 15.06
CA PHE A 295 19.68 -6.93 14.60
C PHE A 295 19.83 -5.48 14.09
N LEU A 296 18.89 -5.00 13.28
CA LEU A 296 18.92 -3.63 12.75
C LEU A 296 18.38 -2.61 13.76
N ILE A 297 17.37 -2.98 14.55
CA ILE A 297 16.79 -2.10 15.58
C ILE A 297 17.86 -1.74 16.63
N GLU A 298 18.67 -2.69 17.08
CA GLU A 298 19.76 -2.45 18.03
C GLU A 298 20.87 -1.56 17.45
N GLN A 299 20.95 -1.41 16.14
CA GLN A 299 21.82 -0.48 15.45
C GLN A 299 21.22 0.91 15.23
N GLY A 300 19.98 1.15 15.72
CA GLY A 300 19.32 2.45 15.71
C GLY A 300 18.25 2.63 14.62
N ILE A 301 17.96 1.60 13.83
CA ILE A 301 16.88 1.63 12.82
C ILE A 301 15.51 1.72 13.49
N GLU A 302 14.64 2.58 12.95
CA GLU A 302 13.31 2.88 13.50
C GLU A 302 12.17 2.57 12.50
N GLY A 303 12.49 1.97 11.36
CA GLY A 303 11.49 1.61 10.35
C GLY A 303 12.04 0.68 9.30
N PHE A 304 11.13 0.01 8.60
CA PHE A 304 11.42 -1.02 7.60
C PHE A 304 10.38 -1.02 6.49
N TRP A 305 10.73 -1.60 5.35
CA TRP A 305 9.79 -1.96 4.31
C TRP A 305 10.05 -3.38 3.82
N ASN A 306 8.96 -4.16 3.70
CA ASN A 306 9.01 -5.56 3.26
C ASN A 306 8.70 -5.65 1.79
N ASP A 307 9.56 -6.32 1.04
CA ASP A 307 9.43 -6.50 -0.39
C ASP A 307 9.48 -7.97 -0.81
N MET A 308 9.20 -8.25 -2.08
CA MET A 308 9.26 -9.58 -2.71
C MET A 308 8.38 -10.64 -2.03
N ASN A 309 7.35 -10.26 -1.31
CA ASN A 309 6.61 -11.11 -0.38
C ASN A 309 5.19 -11.52 -0.84
N GLU A 310 4.96 -11.64 -2.13
CA GLU A 310 3.77 -12.31 -2.72
C GLU A 310 3.74 -13.82 -2.43
N PRO A 311 4.85 -14.63 -2.39
CA PRO A 311 6.26 -14.32 -2.62
C PRO A 311 6.65 -14.34 -4.11
N ALA A 312 7.53 -13.42 -4.50
CA ALA A 312 8.09 -13.41 -5.85
C ALA A 312 9.05 -14.60 -6.05
N ILE A 313 9.02 -15.18 -7.25
CA ILE A 313 9.88 -16.30 -7.66
C ILE A 313 10.44 -16.01 -9.06
N PHE A 314 11.75 -15.82 -9.18
CA PHE A 314 12.38 -15.71 -10.49
C PHE A 314 12.38 -17.04 -11.23
N TYR A 315 12.64 -18.13 -10.50
CA TYR A 315 12.45 -19.52 -10.89
C TYR A 315 12.54 -20.44 -9.67
N SER A 316 11.89 -21.60 -9.74
CA SER A 316 12.20 -22.72 -8.82
C SER A 316 13.26 -23.62 -9.44
N SER A 317 13.92 -24.43 -8.61
CA SER A 317 14.88 -25.43 -9.12
C SER A 317 14.24 -26.36 -10.14
N GLU A 318 13.00 -26.78 -9.90
CA GLU A 318 12.23 -27.65 -10.77
C GLU A 318 11.80 -26.93 -12.06
N GLY A 319 11.26 -25.71 -11.94
CA GLY A 319 10.84 -24.91 -13.10
C GLY A 319 12.00 -24.59 -14.04
N LEU A 320 13.17 -24.30 -13.47
CA LEU A 320 14.40 -24.09 -14.25
C LEU A 320 14.87 -25.38 -14.96
N ALA A 321 14.79 -26.54 -14.27
CA ALA A 321 15.14 -27.82 -14.87
C ALA A 321 14.22 -28.15 -16.06
N GLU A 322 12.91 -28.01 -15.90
CA GLU A 322 11.90 -28.19 -16.95
C GLU A 322 12.13 -27.24 -18.14
N ALA A 323 12.46 -25.97 -17.87
CA ALA A 323 12.74 -25.01 -18.93
C ALA A 323 14.01 -25.36 -19.71
N LYS A 324 15.07 -25.84 -19.04
CA LYS A 324 16.30 -26.32 -19.68
C LYS A 324 16.04 -27.57 -20.53
N GLU A 325 15.24 -28.52 -20.06
CA GLU A 325 14.85 -29.70 -20.81
C GLU A 325 14.10 -29.32 -22.09
N PHE A 326 13.06 -28.47 -21.95
CA PHE A 326 12.30 -27.96 -23.08
C PHE A 326 13.18 -27.21 -24.10
N ALA A 327 14.11 -26.36 -23.63
CA ALA A 327 15.06 -25.66 -24.49
C ALA A 327 15.98 -26.65 -25.23
N GLY A 328 16.39 -27.74 -24.57
CA GLY A 328 17.16 -28.83 -25.19
C GLY A 328 16.39 -29.58 -26.27
N GLU A 329 15.08 -29.82 -26.06
CA GLU A 329 14.19 -30.43 -27.08
C GLU A 329 13.99 -29.48 -28.25
N PHE A 330 13.70 -28.20 -28.00
CA PHE A 330 13.58 -27.18 -29.03
C PHE A 330 14.84 -27.04 -29.89
N ALA A 331 16.02 -27.08 -29.28
CA ALA A 331 17.30 -26.99 -29.99
C ALA A 331 17.58 -28.22 -30.90
N LYS A 332 16.99 -29.38 -30.57
CA LYS A 332 17.11 -30.62 -31.36
C LYS A 332 16.02 -30.79 -32.44
N ASP A 333 14.99 -29.96 -32.39
CA ASP A 333 13.87 -30.04 -33.35
C ASP A 333 14.27 -29.47 -34.73
N THR A 334 14.84 -30.32 -35.56
CA THR A 334 15.22 -30.00 -36.97
C THR A 334 14.02 -30.00 -37.92
N GLU A 335 12.87 -30.50 -37.49
CA GLU A 335 11.66 -30.60 -38.29
C GLU A 335 10.67 -29.47 -38.04
N GLY A 336 10.97 -28.58 -37.08
CA GLY A 336 10.11 -27.42 -36.75
C GLY A 336 8.77 -27.79 -36.10
N LYS A 337 8.71 -28.94 -35.40
CA LYS A 337 7.51 -29.41 -34.72
C LYS A 337 7.16 -28.54 -33.51
N ILE A 338 8.17 -27.94 -32.86
CA ILE A 338 8.01 -27.01 -31.71
C ILE A 338 7.98 -25.58 -32.25
N HIS A 339 6.83 -24.94 -32.16
CA HIS A 339 6.67 -23.58 -32.63
C HIS A 339 7.54 -22.59 -31.80
N PRO A 340 8.25 -21.61 -32.40
CA PRO A 340 9.10 -20.66 -31.66
C PRO A 340 8.38 -19.91 -30.51
N TRP A 341 7.08 -19.63 -30.66
CA TRP A 341 6.27 -19.02 -29.61
C TRP A 341 6.15 -19.91 -28.35
N ALA A 342 6.20 -21.24 -28.50
CA ALA A 342 6.19 -22.14 -27.36
C ALA A 342 7.44 -22.00 -26.50
N MET A 343 8.60 -21.76 -27.13
CA MET A 343 9.85 -21.45 -26.42
C MET A 343 9.73 -20.12 -25.66
N GLN A 344 9.22 -19.07 -26.31
CA GLN A 344 9.02 -17.78 -25.64
C GLN A 344 8.02 -17.87 -24.49
N ALA A 345 6.92 -18.61 -24.65
CA ALA A 345 5.94 -18.82 -23.59
C ALA A 345 6.58 -19.55 -22.40
N LYS A 346 7.29 -20.67 -22.65
CA LYS A 346 7.97 -21.43 -21.57
C LYS A 346 8.98 -20.58 -20.80
N MET A 347 9.71 -19.69 -21.47
CA MET A 347 10.66 -18.80 -20.81
C MET A 347 9.98 -17.70 -19.98
N LYS A 348 8.82 -17.23 -20.40
CA LYS A 348 8.01 -16.28 -19.58
C LYS A 348 7.39 -16.96 -18.38
N ASP A 349 6.95 -18.20 -18.51
CA ASP A 349 6.28 -18.96 -17.47
C ASP A 349 7.22 -19.44 -16.34
N ILE A 350 8.53 -19.17 -16.42
CA ILE A 350 9.47 -19.45 -15.34
C ILE A 350 9.27 -18.47 -14.16
N VAL A 351 9.03 -17.20 -14.47
CA VAL A 351 8.90 -16.15 -13.44
C VAL A 351 7.49 -16.18 -12.85
N ASN A 352 7.41 -16.22 -11.53
CA ASN A 352 6.12 -16.26 -10.80
C ASN A 352 5.15 -17.32 -11.31
N SER A 353 5.69 -18.50 -11.65
CA SER A 353 4.92 -19.59 -12.22
C SER A 353 3.83 -20.11 -11.27
N PRO A 354 2.55 -20.17 -11.69
CA PRO A 354 1.50 -20.76 -10.87
C PRO A 354 1.79 -22.23 -10.47
N GLU A 355 2.58 -22.95 -11.26
CA GLU A 355 2.98 -24.32 -10.93
C GLU A 355 3.99 -24.36 -9.79
N ASP A 356 4.88 -23.38 -9.69
CA ASP A 356 5.84 -23.30 -8.59
C ASP A 356 5.16 -23.10 -7.25
N TYR A 357 4.08 -22.30 -7.20
CA TYR A 357 3.26 -22.12 -5.99
C TYR A 357 2.54 -23.40 -5.53
N LYS A 358 2.43 -24.43 -6.35
CA LYS A 358 1.90 -25.75 -6.00
C LYS A 358 2.96 -26.73 -5.48
N ARG A 359 4.26 -26.38 -5.56
CA ARG A 359 5.39 -27.27 -5.24
C ARG A 359 5.82 -27.20 -3.78
N PHE A 360 5.34 -26.22 -3.01
CA PHE A 360 5.71 -26.10 -1.62
C PHE A 360 4.54 -25.93 -0.67
N TYR A 361 4.82 -26.19 0.60
CA TYR A 361 3.83 -26.37 1.65
C TYR A 361 4.25 -25.63 2.92
N HIS A 362 3.26 -25.22 3.67
CA HIS A 362 3.34 -24.64 5.00
C HIS A 362 2.97 -25.66 6.08
N ASN A 363 3.58 -25.52 7.26
CA ASN A 363 3.19 -26.28 8.44
C ASN A 363 2.34 -25.38 9.36
N VAL A 364 1.04 -25.46 9.23
CA VAL A 364 0.11 -24.69 10.07
C VAL A 364 -0.38 -25.55 11.23
N ASN A 365 0.22 -25.37 12.43
CA ASN A 365 -0.14 -26.12 13.63
C ASN A 365 -0.12 -27.65 13.41
N GLY A 366 0.90 -28.16 12.71
CA GLY A 366 1.06 -29.58 12.40
C GLY A 366 0.30 -30.07 11.17
N LYS A 367 -0.48 -29.23 10.52
CA LYS A 367 -1.14 -29.53 9.24
C LYS A 367 -0.32 -29.01 8.06
N LYS A 368 -0.07 -29.89 7.11
CA LYS A 368 0.61 -29.55 5.84
C LYS A 368 -0.41 -28.93 4.87
N ILE A 369 -0.19 -27.69 4.47
CA ILE A 369 -1.07 -26.95 3.55
C ILE A 369 -0.26 -26.48 2.36
N ARG A 370 -0.70 -26.77 1.14
CA ARG A 370 -0.03 -26.36 -0.10
C ARG A 370 -0.17 -24.86 -0.27
N HIS A 371 0.92 -24.18 -0.67
CA HIS A 371 1.00 -22.73 -0.72
C HIS A 371 -0.07 -22.08 -1.58
N ASP A 372 -0.39 -22.61 -2.77
CA ASP A 372 -1.41 -22.05 -3.66
C ASP A 372 -2.82 -21.93 -3.01
N LYS A 373 -3.09 -22.70 -1.95
CA LYS A 373 -4.35 -22.62 -1.19
C LYS A 373 -4.38 -21.49 -0.16
N VAL A 374 -3.22 -20.92 0.17
CA VAL A 374 -3.03 -19.86 1.18
C VAL A 374 -2.11 -18.75 0.70
N HIS A 375 -1.91 -18.66 -0.61
CA HIS A 375 -0.95 -17.79 -1.28
C HIS A 375 -1.02 -16.33 -0.80
N ASN A 376 -2.21 -15.76 -0.74
CA ASN A 376 -2.41 -14.34 -0.37
C ASN A 376 -2.05 -14.01 1.08
N LEU A 377 -1.74 -15.01 1.91
CA LEU A 377 -1.40 -14.81 3.32
C LEU A 377 0.10 -14.69 3.58
N PHE A 378 0.97 -14.91 2.58
CA PHE A 378 2.41 -14.93 2.82
C PHE A 378 2.92 -13.56 3.25
N GLY A 379 2.70 -12.50 2.45
CA GLY A 379 3.12 -11.13 2.77
C GLY A 379 2.43 -10.57 4.02
N TYR A 380 1.16 -10.91 4.23
CA TYR A 380 0.45 -10.60 5.47
C TYR A 380 1.20 -11.14 6.69
N ASN A 381 1.56 -12.42 6.70
CA ASN A 381 2.22 -13.04 7.84
C ASN A 381 3.70 -12.61 7.97
N MET A 382 4.38 -12.24 6.90
CA MET A 382 5.71 -11.64 6.98
C MET A 382 5.68 -10.27 7.67
N THR A 383 4.71 -9.42 7.32
CA THR A 383 4.54 -8.11 7.98
C THR A 383 4.06 -8.26 9.42
N ARG A 384 3.21 -9.25 9.68
CA ARG A 384 2.81 -9.64 11.04
C ARG A 384 4.00 -10.11 11.87
N ALA A 385 4.95 -10.85 11.28
CA ALA A 385 6.18 -11.26 11.96
C ALA A 385 6.96 -10.07 12.51
N ALA A 386 7.13 -9.02 11.68
CA ALA A 386 7.76 -7.78 12.09
C ALA A 386 6.97 -7.06 13.18
N GLY A 387 5.66 -6.84 12.98
CA GLY A 387 4.81 -6.14 13.94
C GLY A 387 4.76 -6.83 15.32
N GLU A 388 4.61 -8.16 15.34
CA GLU A 388 4.66 -8.95 16.58
C GLU A 388 6.05 -8.88 17.25
N ALA A 389 7.13 -8.78 16.48
CA ALA A 389 8.47 -8.61 17.02
C ALA A 389 8.68 -7.23 17.62
N PHE A 390 8.19 -6.17 16.98
CA PHE A 390 8.27 -4.80 17.51
C PHE A 390 7.59 -4.69 18.88
N GLU A 391 6.43 -5.35 19.06
CA GLU A 391 5.77 -5.44 20.38
C GLU A 391 6.63 -6.16 21.44
N ARG A 392 7.44 -7.14 21.04
CA ARG A 392 8.34 -7.84 21.97
C ARG A 392 9.64 -7.08 22.23
N ILE A 393 10.11 -6.29 21.27
CA ILE A 393 11.39 -5.55 21.37
C ILE A 393 11.20 -4.25 22.16
N ASP A 394 10.20 -3.46 21.79
CA ASP A 394 9.87 -2.20 22.45
C ASP A 394 8.34 -1.94 22.34
N PRO A 395 7.54 -2.42 23.32
CA PRO A 395 6.09 -2.35 23.28
C PRO A 395 5.54 -0.93 23.33
N GLU A 396 6.31 0.04 23.83
CA GLU A 396 5.87 1.43 23.94
C GLU A 396 6.14 2.25 22.68
N LYS A 397 7.06 1.78 21.80
CA LYS A 397 7.52 2.52 20.65
C LYS A 397 6.75 2.15 19.37
N ARG A 398 6.50 3.14 18.52
CA ARG A 398 6.03 2.95 17.14
C ARG A 398 7.24 2.77 16.22
N PHE A 399 7.19 1.79 15.36
CA PHE A 399 8.15 1.58 14.26
C PHE A 399 7.46 1.83 12.94
N LEU A 400 8.15 2.45 11.97
CA LEU A 400 7.64 2.51 10.60
C LEU A 400 7.67 1.11 9.99
N MET A 401 6.55 0.69 9.39
CA MET A 401 6.42 -0.58 8.68
C MET A 401 5.43 -0.46 7.55
N PHE A 402 5.83 -0.87 6.35
CA PHE A 402 4.94 -1.06 5.21
C PHE A 402 5.46 -2.19 4.31
N SER A 403 4.59 -2.72 3.48
CA SER A 403 4.82 -3.94 2.71
C SER A 403 4.31 -3.80 1.28
N ARG A 404 4.87 -4.56 0.35
CA ARG A 404 4.37 -4.65 -1.02
C ARG A 404 3.13 -5.52 -1.08
N SER A 405 3.24 -6.79 -0.70
CA SER A 405 2.12 -7.71 -0.73
C SER A 405 1.27 -7.65 0.53
N SER A 406 -0.05 -7.79 0.37
CA SER A 406 -0.98 -7.61 1.49
C SER A 406 -2.28 -8.41 1.32
N TYR A 407 -2.88 -8.75 2.47
CA TYR A 407 -4.23 -9.30 2.61
C TYR A 407 -4.94 -8.59 3.78
N ILE A 408 -6.28 -8.61 3.81
CA ILE A 408 -7.04 -8.01 4.93
C ILE A 408 -6.63 -8.67 6.24
N GLY A 409 -6.29 -7.84 7.23
CA GLY A 409 -5.66 -8.25 8.49
C GLY A 409 -4.24 -7.73 8.64
N MET A 410 -3.46 -7.64 7.55
CA MET A 410 -2.11 -7.08 7.59
C MET A 410 -2.10 -5.59 7.98
N HIS A 411 -3.14 -4.84 7.63
CA HIS A 411 -3.32 -3.41 7.96
C HIS A 411 -3.21 -3.09 9.45
N ARG A 412 -3.22 -4.08 10.33
CA ARG A 412 -2.99 -3.93 11.79
C ARG A 412 -1.51 -3.81 12.14
N TYR A 413 -0.62 -4.30 11.26
CA TYR A 413 0.82 -4.44 11.50
C TYR A 413 1.68 -3.49 10.67
N GLY A 414 1.15 -2.99 9.57
CA GLY A 414 1.88 -2.08 8.68
C GLY A 414 0.97 -1.46 7.63
N GLY A 415 1.53 -0.48 6.91
CA GLY A 415 0.97 0.09 5.71
C GLY A 415 1.35 -0.70 4.46
N ILE A 416 1.08 -0.11 3.30
CA ILE A 416 1.53 -0.61 1.99
C ILE A 416 2.00 0.55 1.12
N TRP A 417 2.85 0.27 0.13
CA TRP A 417 2.95 1.12 -1.05
C TRP A 417 2.31 0.40 -2.25
N MET A 418 1.95 1.15 -3.27
CA MET A 418 1.20 0.63 -4.42
C MET A 418 2.09 -0.10 -5.44
N GLY A 419 3.26 -0.60 -5.00
CA GLY A 419 4.21 -1.39 -5.79
C GLY A 419 4.88 -0.61 -6.91
N ASP A 420 5.52 -1.36 -7.82
CA ASP A 420 6.38 -0.86 -8.89
C ASP A 420 5.55 -0.24 -10.02
N ASN A 421 5.21 1.01 -9.88
CA ASN A 421 4.54 1.78 -10.92
C ASN A 421 5.53 2.29 -11.98
N LYS A 422 5.07 3.10 -12.92
CA LYS A 422 5.86 3.66 -14.01
C LYS A 422 5.81 5.19 -14.01
N SER A 423 6.85 5.81 -14.56
CA SER A 423 6.92 7.25 -14.82
C SER A 423 5.95 7.66 -15.93
N TRP A 424 4.65 7.40 -15.72
CA TRP A 424 3.56 7.67 -16.65
C TRP A 424 2.53 8.62 -16.05
N TRP A 425 2.08 9.58 -16.84
CA TRP A 425 1.06 10.53 -16.43
C TRP A 425 -0.24 9.87 -15.95
N SER A 426 -0.65 8.78 -16.60
CA SER A 426 -1.84 8.00 -16.23
C SER A 426 -1.74 7.40 -14.83
N HIS A 427 -0.52 7.17 -14.32
CA HIS A 427 -0.31 6.56 -13.00
C HIS A 427 -0.60 7.54 -11.84
N ILE A 428 -0.57 8.86 -12.05
CA ILE A 428 -1.04 9.82 -11.05
C ILE A 428 -2.52 9.57 -10.74
N LEU A 429 -3.36 9.49 -11.78
CA LEU A 429 -4.79 9.23 -11.63
C LEU A 429 -5.07 7.81 -11.13
N LEU A 430 -4.33 6.82 -11.60
CA LEU A 430 -4.45 5.44 -11.14
C LEU A 430 -4.22 5.35 -9.62
N ASN A 431 -3.13 5.93 -9.14
CA ASN A 431 -2.79 5.92 -7.71
C ASN A 431 -3.83 6.69 -6.87
N LEU A 432 -4.32 7.84 -7.35
CA LEU A 432 -5.41 8.56 -6.70
C LEU A 432 -6.66 7.68 -6.50
N LYS A 433 -7.08 6.94 -7.53
CA LYS A 433 -8.27 6.09 -7.51
C LYS A 433 -8.15 4.88 -6.59
N MET A 434 -6.93 4.40 -6.32
CA MET A 434 -6.68 3.29 -5.39
C MET A 434 -6.84 3.70 -3.91
N LEU A 435 -6.54 4.94 -3.56
CA LEU A 435 -6.50 5.42 -2.17
C LEU A 435 -7.79 5.13 -1.38
N PRO A 436 -8.99 5.48 -1.84
CA PRO A 436 -10.19 5.19 -1.07
C PRO A 436 -10.50 3.70 -0.98
N SER A 437 -10.20 2.91 -2.02
CA SER A 437 -10.41 1.46 -2.01
C SER A 437 -9.52 0.77 -0.98
N LEU A 438 -8.26 1.19 -0.85
CA LEU A 438 -7.34 0.72 0.18
C LEU A 438 -7.81 1.10 1.58
N ASN A 439 -8.27 2.34 1.77
CA ASN A 439 -8.80 2.81 3.05
C ASN A 439 -10.05 2.03 3.50
N MET A 440 -10.93 1.64 2.56
CA MET A 440 -12.08 0.75 2.86
C MET A 440 -11.62 -0.59 3.45
N CYS A 441 -10.44 -1.08 3.05
CA CYS A 441 -9.86 -2.34 3.50
C CYS A 441 -8.90 -2.20 4.71
N GLY A 442 -8.82 -1.02 5.33
CA GLY A 442 -8.00 -0.78 6.51
C GLY A 442 -6.61 -0.21 6.24
N PHE A 443 -6.15 -0.23 4.99
CA PHE A 443 -4.83 0.29 4.61
C PHE A 443 -4.87 1.80 4.44
N MET A 444 -4.57 2.53 5.51
CA MET A 444 -4.54 4.00 5.48
C MET A 444 -3.15 4.56 5.29
N TYR A 445 -2.11 3.95 5.91
CA TYR A 445 -0.72 4.35 5.65
C TYR A 445 -0.31 3.78 4.29
N THR A 446 -0.53 4.58 3.26
CA THR A 446 -0.30 4.19 1.87
C THR A 446 0.15 5.37 1.02
N GLY A 447 0.85 5.06 -0.07
CA GLY A 447 1.30 5.98 -1.10
C GLY A 447 1.82 5.21 -2.31
N ALA A 448 2.19 5.94 -3.35
CA ALA A 448 2.81 5.41 -4.55
C ALA A 448 4.31 5.75 -4.57
N ASP A 449 5.05 5.11 -5.45
CA ASP A 449 6.38 5.57 -5.85
C ASP A 449 6.22 6.85 -6.67
N LEU A 450 6.47 7.99 -6.03
CA LEU A 450 6.30 9.30 -6.64
C LEU A 450 7.37 9.50 -7.72
N GLY A 451 6.96 10.03 -8.87
CA GLY A 451 7.81 10.09 -10.05
C GLY A 451 7.74 8.84 -10.93
N GLY A 452 7.37 7.71 -10.35
CA GLY A 452 7.34 6.38 -10.95
C GLY A 452 8.63 5.59 -10.71
N PHE A 453 8.51 4.32 -10.32
CA PHE A 453 9.64 3.43 -10.09
C PHE A 453 10.38 3.09 -11.38
N GLY A 454 9.65 2.61 -12.39
CA GLY A 454 10.21 2.27 -13.68
C GLY A 454 10.11 3.40 -14.70
N ASP A 455 11.01 3.40 -15.67
CA ASP A 455 11.19 4.41 -16.72
C ASP A 455 11.75 5.75 -16.20
N ASP A 456 12.12 6.63 -17.13
CA ASP A 456 12.68 7.95 -16.81
C ASP A 456 11.57 8.96 -16.55
N THR A 457 11.52 9.50 -15.35
CA THR A 457 10.61 10.60 -15.04
C THR A 457 11.05 11.89 -15.71
N THR A 458 10.12 12.84 -15.82
CA THR A 458 10.41 14.22 -16.20
C THR A 458 10.14 15.16 -15.03
N ARG A 459 10.75 16.36 -15.08
CA ARG A 459 10.54 17.40 -14.07
C ARG A 459 9.05 17.65 -13.81
N ASP A 460 8.27 17.83 -14.88
CA ASP A 460 6.85 18.20 -14.76
C ASP A 460 6.00 17.03 -14.24
N LEU A 461 6.31 15.80 -14.65
CA LEU A 461 5.65 14.61 -14.13
C LEU A 461 5.92 14.43 -12.64
N LEU A 462 7.19 14.56 -12.22
CA LEU A 462 7.55 14.43 -10.79
C LEU A 462 6.85 15.50 -9.94
N LEU A 463 6.83 16.77 -10.38
CA LEU A 463 6.11 17.84 -9.66
C LEU A 463 4.61 17.52 -9.48
N ARG A 464 3.93 17.02 -10.52
CA ARG A 464 2.52 16.63 -10.42
C ARG A 464 2.31 15.38 -9.58
N PHE A 465 3.23 14.41 -9.62
CA PHE A 465 3.19 13.26 -8.71
C PHE A 465 3.40 13.68 -7.25
N LEU A 466 4.38 14.56 -6.99
CA LEU A 466 4.61 15.12 -5.66
C LEU A 466 3.39 15.90 -5.16
N ALA A 467 2.68 16.64 -6.02
CA ALA A 467 1.46 17.37 -5.63
C ALA A 467 0.33 16.42 -5.17
N LEU A 468 0.22 15.20 -5.72
CA LEU A 468 -0.63 14.15 -5.15
C LEU A 468 -0.02 13.63 -3.84
N GLY A 469 1.27 13.36 -3.82
CA GLY A 469 2.03 12.85 -2.67
C GLY A 469 1.93 13.74 -1.43
N VAL A 470 1.74 15.05 -1.59
CA VAL A 470 1.49 15.99 -0.47
C VAL A 470 0.38 15.50 0.45
N PHE A 471 -0.62 14.81 -0.07
CA PHE A 471 -1.80 14.38 0.68
C PHE A 471 -1.73 12.92 1.16
N THR A 472 -0.85 12.07 0.56
CA THR A 472 -0.76 10.66 0.95
C THR A 472 0.04 10.48 2.24
N PRO A 473 -0.37 9.61 3.17
CA PRO A 473 0.40 9.37 4.41
C PRO A 473 1.84 8.96 4.13
N LEU A 474 2.08 7.99 3.25
CA LEU A 474 3.40 7.67 2.71
C LEU A 474 3.72 8.61 1.53
N MET A 475 4.71 9.48 1.70
CA MET A 475 5.22 10.38 0.66
C MET A 475 6.67 10.03 0.35
N ARG A 476 6.88 9.12 -0.60
CA ARG A 476 8.19 8.59 -0.98
C ARG A 476 8.42 8.76 -2.48
N ASP A 477 9.50 9.46 -2.86
CA ASP A 477 10.08 9.39 -4.19
C ASP A 477 10.92 8.11 -4.28
N HIS A 478 10.71 7.28 -5.30
CA HIS A 478 11.44 6.03 -5.47
C HIS A 478 11.66 5.68 -6.94
N ALA A 479 12.90 5.36 -7.31
CA ALA A 479 13.32 5.05 -8.67
C ALA A 479 14.09 3.74 -8.76
N ALA A 480 13.92 3.02 -9.89
CA ALA A 480 14.66 1.80 -10.21
C ALA A 480 16.11 2.09 -10.64
N GLU A 481 16.97 1.09 -10.48
CA GLU A 481 18.31 1.10 -11.04
C GLU A 481 18.27 1.29 -12.58
N GLY A 482 19.22 2.05 -13.10
CA GLY A 482 19.33 2.31 -14.53
C GLY A 482 18.37 3.36 -15.10
N THR A 483 17.47 3.91 -14.30
CA THR A 483 16.62 5.04 -14.66
C THR A 483 17.31 6.37 -14.36
N ARG A 484 16.75 7.49 -14.89
CA ARG A 484 17.21 8.84 -14.56
C ARG A 484 17.24 9.08 -13.06
N GLU A 485 18.24 9.83 -12.58
CA GLU A 485 18.22 10.40 -11.23
C GLU A 485 16.98 11.30 -11.09
N GLN A 486 16.21 11.08 -10.01
CA GLN A 486 14.96 11.82 -9.77
C GLN A 486 14.89 12.49 -8.42
N GLU A 487 16.03 12.59 -7.70
CA GLU A 487 16.13 13.45 -6.52
C GLU A 487 15.79 14.88 -6.91
N CYS A 488 14.94 15.54 -6.14
CA CYS A 488 14.37 16.86 -6.48
C CYS A 488 15.43 17.91 -6.80
N TYR A 489 16.62 17.85 -6.20
CA TYR A 489 17.74 18.77 -6.45
C TYR A 489 18.51 18.49 -7.75
N GLN A 490 18.23 17.40 -8.46
CA GLN A 490 18.84 17.09 -9.77
C GLN A 490 18.18 17.81 -10.95
N PHE A 491 17.02 18.42 -10.72
CA PHE A 491 16.28 19.13 -11.76
C PHE A 491 16.54 20.65 -11.73
N GLU A 492 16.28 21.30 -12.85
CA GLU A 492 16.27 22.76 -12.95
C GLU A 492 15.09 23.36 -12.14
N ASN A 493 15.21 24.61 -11.70
CA ASN A 493 14.22 25.33 -10.90
C ASN A 493 13.84 24.57 -9.62
N ILE A 494 14.85 24.28 -8.80
CA ILE A 494 14.72 23.52 -7.53
C ILE A 494 13.67 24.14 -6.59
N GLU A 495 13.48 25.45 -6.65
CA GLU A 495 12.47 26.18 -5.89
C GLU A 495 11.05 25.68 -6.12
N ASP A 496 10.73 25.13 -7.29
CA ASP A 496 9.40 24.56 -7.57
C ASP A 496 9.16 23.29 -6.75
N PHE A 497 10.17 22.43 -6.65
CA PHE A 497 10.11 21.24 -5.80
C PHE A 497 10.03 21.58 -4.32
N ARG A 498 10.81 22.59 -3.89
CA ARG A 498 10.75 23.11 -2.53
C ARG A 498 9.34 23.63 -2.19
N SER A 499 8.71 24.37 -3.10
CA SER A 499 7.35 24.87 -2.92
C SER A 499 6.35 23.73 -2.68
N VAL A 500 6.37 22.72 -3.53
CA VAL A 500 5.45 21.57 -3.43
C VAL A 500 5.69 20.79 -2.16
N ILE A 501 6.94 20.50 -1.80
CA ILE A 501 7.26 19.73 -0.58
C ILE A 501 6.97 20.56 0.68
N ASN A 502 7.24 21.88 0.68
CA ASN A 502 6.87 22.75 1.78
C ASN A 502 5.36 22.73 2.06
N ALA A 503 4.50 22.62 1.04
CA ALA A 503 3.06 22.49 1.25
C ALA A 503 2.73 21.22 2.07
N ARG A 504 3.47 20.12 1.89
CA ARG A 504 3.35 18.92 2.74
C ARG A 504 3.63 19.24 4.20
N TYR A 505 4.78 19.83 4.49
CA TYR A 505 5.21 20.11 5.86
C TYR A 505 4.30 21.13 6.56
N ARG A 506 3.77 22.07 5.82
CA ARG A 506 2.75 22.99 6.33
C ARG A 506 1.43 22.31 6.69
N LEU A 507 1.07 21.24 5.96
CA LEU A 507 -0.15 20.48 6.16
C LEU A 507 0.01 19.28 7.13
N VAL A 508 1.22 18.88 7.53
CA VAL A 508 1.44 17.72 8.43
C VAL A 508 0.55 17.77 9.67
N PRO A 509 0.34 18.92 10.39
CA PRO A 509 -0.54 18.94 11.55
C PRO A 509 -1.98 18.49 11.21
N TYR A 510 -2.53 18.93 10.08
CA TYR A 510 -3.84 18.50 9.61
C TYR A 510 -3.84 17.04 9.19
N LEU A 511 -2.88 16.64 8.34
CA LEU A 511 -2.82 15.29 7.77
C LEU A 511 -2.63 14.22 8.86
N TYR A 512 -1.72 14.47 9.80
CA TYR A 512 -1.50 13.58 10.94
C TYR A 512 -2.75 13.49 11.83
N SER A 513 -3.37 14.63 12.13
CA SER A 513 -4.60 14.68 12.93
C SER A 513 -5.73 13.90 12.28
N GLU A 514 -5.98 14.06 10.97
CA GLU A 514 -7.04 13.32 10.27
C GLU A 514 -6.72 11.82 10.18
N TYR A 515 -5.45 11.46 9.98
CA TYR A 515 -5.03 10.07 10.02
C TYR A 515 -5.32 9.42 11.37
N MET A 516 -4.90 10.07 12.47
CA MET A 516 -5.09 9.57 13.83
C MET A 516 -6.58 9.45 14.16
N LYS A 517 -7.37 10.48 13.84
CA LYS A 517 -8.82 10.42 14.05
C LYS A 517 -9.47 9.28 13.27
N ALA A 518 -9.07 9.04 12.03
CA ALA A 518 -9.59 7.94 11.23
C ALA A 518 -9.17 6.57 11.79
N ALA A 519 -7.91 6.40 12.20
CA ALA A 519 -7.41 5.16 12.79
C ALA A 519 -8.09 4.80 14.11
N LEU A 520 -8.32 5.81 14.96
CA LEU A 520 -8.89 5.62 16.31
C LEU A 520 -10.42 5.43 16.30
N ASN A 521 -11.11 5.78 15.21
CA ASN A 521 -12.57 5.74 15.11
C ASN A 521 -13.09 4.82 14.00
N ASP A 522 -12.27 3.88 13.50
CA ASP A 522 -12.64 2.96 12.41
C ASP A 522 -13.14 3.69 11.15
N ASP A 523 -12.64 4.91 10.92
CA ASP A 523 -13.02 5.79 9.82
C ASP A 523 -12.02 5.70 8.66
N MET A 524 -12.27 6.43 7.57
CA MET A 524 -11.40 6.52 6.39
C MET A 524 -10.69 7.87 6.38
N TYR A 525 -9.41 7.86 6.03
CA TYR A 525 -8.64 9.06 5.77
C TYR A 525 -9.01 9.67 4.40
N PHE A 526 -9.05 8.86 3.33
CA PHE A 526 -9.59 9.21 2.03
C PHE A 526 -10.97 8.60 1.81
N LYS A 527 -11.92 9.40 1.34
CA LYS A 527 -13.29 8.97 1.04
C LYS A 527 -13.69 9.36 -0.38
N PRO A 528 -14.43 8.51 -1.12
CA PRO A 528 -15.12 8.97 -2.33
C PRO A 528 -16.08 10.11 -2.00
N LEU A 529 -16.27 11.05 -2.94
CA LEU A 529 -17.24 12.16 -2.72
C LEU A 529 -18.64 11.63 -2.40
N GLY A 530 -19.06 10.53 -3.04
CA GLY A 530 -20.36 9.92 -2.82
C GLY A 530 -20.60 9.38 -1.39
N PHE A 531 -19.55 9.19 -0.59
CA PHE A 531 -19.69 8.79 0.82
C PHE A 531 -20.11 9.97 1.71
N VAL A 532 -19.71 11.19 1.34
CA VAL A 532 -20.04 12.42 2.08
C VAL A 532 -21.27 13.08 1.51
N TYR A 533 -21.54 12.92 0.21
CA TYR A 533 -22.67 13.49 -0.51
C TYR A 533 -23.49 12.39 -1.22
N PRO A 534 -24.16 11.47 -0.48
CA PRO A 534 -24.78 10.28 -1.05
C PRO A 534 -26.01 10.59 -1.93
N ASP A 535 -26.65 11.75 -1.76
CA ASP A 535 -27.81 12.19 -2.54
C ASP A 535 -27.41 12.99 -3.79
N ASP A 536 -26.15 13.34 -3.96
CA ASP A 536 -25.66 14.11 -5.11
C ASP A 536 -25.19 13.17 -6.23
N LYS A 537 -26.00 13.06 -7.29
CA LYS A 537 -25.77 12.17 -8.43
C LYS A 537 -24.45 12.44 -9.17
N MET A 538 -23.94 13.68 -9.12
CA MET A 538 -22.63 14.00 -9.70
C MET A 538 -21.51 13.54 -8.78
N ALA A 539 -21.60 13.88 -7.49
CA ALA A 539 -20.58 13.50 -6.49
C ALA A 539 -20.35 11.97 -6.44
N ILE A 540 -21.41 11.19 -6.54
CA ILE A 540 -21.36 9.71 -6.56
C ILE A 540 -20.51 9.18 -7.75
N ARG A 541 -20.44 9.92 -8.85
CA ARG A 541 -19.78 9.51 -10.11
C ARG A 541 -18.39 10.14 -10.30
N VAL A 542 -17.96 11.00 -9.39
CA VAL A 542 -16.62 11.60 -9.43
C VAL A 542 -15.58 10.56 -9.02
N GLU A 543 -14.56 10.35 -9.89
CA GLU A 543 -13.50 9.37 -9.66
C GLU A 543 -12.09 9.96 -9.58
N ASP A 544 -11.96 11.28 -9.71
CA ASP A 544 -10.68 11.99 -9.78
C ASP A 544 -10.56 13.11 -8.73
N GLN A 545 -11.42 13.05 -7.71
CA GLN A 545 -11.45 13.93 -6.54
C GLN A 545 -11.78 13.10 -5.30
N LEU A 546 -11.15 13.39 -4.17
CA LEU A 546 -11.38 12.68 -2.91
C LEU A 546 -11.62 13.65 -1.77
N MET A 547 -12.48 13.27 -0.84
CA MET A 547 -12.49 13.89 0.48
C MET A 547 -11.30 13.36 1.29
N LEU A 548 -10.60 14.24 2.01
CA LEU A 548 -9.57 13.91 2.98
C LEU A 548 -10.02 14.43 4.35
N GLY A 549 -10.23 13.51 5.27
CA GLY A 549 -10.90 13.83 6.53
C GLY A 549 -12.34 14.31 6.29
N ASN A 550 -12.75 15.29 7.09
CA ASN A 550 -14.09 15.87 7.00
C ASN A 550 -14.10 17.34 6.52
N GLU A 551 -12.93 17.95 6.38
CA GLU A 551 -12.79 19.39 6.14
C GLU A 551 -12.38 19.73 4.72
N ILE A 552 -11.61 18.87 4.03
CA ILE A 552 -11.09 19.19 2.70
C ILE A 552 -11.45 18.18 1.61
N MET A 553 -11.46 18.67 0.39
CA MET A 553 -11.46 17.87 -0.82
C MET A 553 -10.15 18.11 -1.59
N ILE A 554 -9.57 17.05 -2.14
CA ILE A 554 -8.38 17.11 -3.00
C ILE A 554 -8.74 16.81 -4.46
N ALA A 555 -8.10 17.52 -5.38
CA ALA A 555 -8.25 17.36 -6.82
C ALA A 555 -6.94 17.67 -7.53
N PRO A 556 -5.92 16.79 -7.46
CA PRO A 556 -4.62 17.03 -8.09
C PRO A 556 -4.73 17.06 -9.62
N VAL A 557 -3.88 17.86 -10.27
CA VAL A 557 -3.74 17.87 -11.72
C VAL A 557 -2.92 16.64 -12.13
N TYR A 558 -3.43 15.86 -13.09
CA TYR A 558 -2.83 14.59 -13.50
C TYR A 558 -2.60 14.47 -15.01
N GLU A 559 -2.96 15.49 -15.79
CA GLU A 559 -2.78 15.48 -17.25
C GLU A 559 -1.50 16.21 -17.65
N GLN A 560 -0.79 15.66 -18.65
CA GLN A 560 0.41 16.26 -19.22
C GLN A 560 0.09 17.63 -19.84
N ASN A 561 0.96 18.61 -19.62
CA ASN A 561 0.85 19.99 -20.13
C ASN A 561 -0.40 20.76 -19.66
N ALA A 562 -1.19 20.21 -18.73
CA ALA A 562 -2.34 20.92 -18.19
C ALA A 562 -1.91 22.06 -17.26
N ARG A 563 -2.57 23.21 -17.40
CA ARG A 563 -2.40 24.39 -16.54
C ARG A 563 -3.43 24.48 -15.44
N GLY A 564 -4.27 23.46 -15.32
CA GLY A 564 -5.36 23.36 -14.36
C GLY A 564 -6.25 22.19 -14.75
N ARG A 565 -7.45 22.15 -14.18
CA ARG A 565 -8.42 21.08 -14.46
C ARG A 565 -9.85 21.49 -14.16
N TYR A 566 -10.81 20.74 -14.70
CA TYR A 566 -12.18 20.81 -14.23
C TYR A 566 -12.34 20.08 -12.91
N VAL A 567 -13.11 20.66 -12.00
CA VAL A 567 -13.49 20.08 -10.71
C VAL A 567 -15.00 20.20 -10.50
N TYR A 568 -15.61 19.23 -9.82
CA TYR A 568 -16.98 19.31 -9.36
C TYR A 568 -17.01 19.62 -7.85
N LEU A 569 -17.71 20.67 -7.46
CA LEU A 569 -17.94 21.05 -6.08
C LEU A 569 -19.36 20.66 -5.66
N PRO A 570 -19.55 19.72 -4.73
CA PRO A 570 -20.88 19.32 -4.24
C PRO A 570 -21.59 20.40 -3.42
N GLU A 571 -20.85 21.35 -2.88
CA GLU A 571 -21.31 22.51 -2.11
C GLU A 571 -20.40 23.72 -2.42
N GLU A 572 -20.70 24.91 -1.89
CA GLU A 572 -19.76 26.03 -1.87
C GLU A 572 -18.49 25.59 -1.14
N MET A 573 -17.31 25.87 -1.71
CA MET A 573 -16.02 25.58 -1.09
C MET A 573 -15.04 26.73 -1.29
N LYS A 574 -14.07 26.86 -0.37
CA LYS A 574 -12.90 27.71 -0.60
C LYS A 574 -11.84 26.93 -1.37
N PHE A 575 -11.54 27.39 -2.57
CA PHE A 575 -10.38 26.95 -3.34
C PHE A 575 -9.11 27.58 -2.77
N ILE A 576 -8.19 26.76 -2.34
CA ILE A 576 -6.94 27.14 -1.69
C ILE A 576 -5.79 26.69 -2.59
N LYS A 577 -4.78 27.55 -2.75
CA LYS A 577 -3.51 27.19 -3.38
C LYS A 577 -2.35 27.60 -2.47
N PHE A 578 -1.44 26.67 -2.23
CA PHE A 578 -0.12 26.97 -1.68
C PHE A 578 0.75 27.48 -2.80
N MET A 579 1.21 28.73 -2.67
CA MET A 579 1.93 29.44 -3.71
C MET A 579 3.45 29.32 -3.55
N PRO A 580 4.24 29.45 -4.63
CA PRO A 580 5.71 29.34 -4.58
C PRO A 580 6.40 30.36 -3.68
N ASP A 581 5.81 31.51 -3.45
CA ASP A 581 6.32 32.56 -2.57
C ASP A 581 5.99 32.32 -1.07
N GLY A 582 5.38 31.18 -0.76
CA GLY A 582 4.95 30.81 0.59
C GLY A 582 3.58 31.38 1.00
N SER A 583 2.97 32.24 0.19
CA SER A 583 1.63 32.75 0.43
C SER A 583 0.55 31.68 0.18
N ILE A 584 -0.67 31.94 0.64
CA ILE A 584 -1.84 31.12 0.38
C ILE A 584 -2.86 31.97 -0.36
N SER A 585 -3.30 31.49 -1.52
CA SER A 585 -4.40 32.09 -2.27
C SER A 585 -5.72 31.44 -1.84
N GLU A 586 -6.75 32.26 -1.60
CA GLU A 586 -8.09 31.80 -1.25
C GLU A 586 -9.13 32.40 -2.22
N GLU A 587 -10.02 31.56 -2.73
CA GLU A 587 -11.15 31.97 -3.57
C GLU A 587 -12.39 31.17 -3.18
N VAL A 588 -13.56 31.80 -3.07
CA VAL A 588 -14.83 31.12 -2.82
C VAL A 588 -15.45 30.72 -4.16
N LEU A 589 -15.73 29.43 -4.32
CA LEU A 589 -16.38 28.87 -5.50
C LEU A 589 -17.71 28.23 -5.09
N GLU A 590 -18.75 28.60 -5.80
CA GLU A 590 -20.11 28.05 -5.61
C GLU A 590 -20.18 26.56 -5.99
N LYS A 591 -21.23 25.87 -5.54
CA LYS A 591 -21.56 24.51 -6.01
C LYS A 591 -21.63 24.45 -7.54
N GLY A 592 -20.98 23.44 -8.13
CA GLY A 592 -21.03 23.22 -9.59
C GLY A 592 -19.69 22.78 -10.18
N VAL A 593 -19.59 22.85 -11.50
CA VAL A 593 -18.37 22.51 -12.24
C VAL A 593 -17.56 23.77 -12.51
N HIS A 594 -16.29 23.78 -12.12
CA HIS A 594 -15.36 24.89 -12.31
C HIS A 594 -14.11 24.42 -13.03
N TYR A 595 -13.52 25.28 -13.85
CA TYR A 595 -12.14 25.13 -14.26
C TYR A 595 -11.26 25.93 -13.29
N VAL A 596 -10.26 25.27 -12.70
CA VAL A 596 -9.32 25.90 -11.79
C VAL A 596 -7.92 25.89 -12.39
N ASP A 597 -7.25 27.06 -12.38
CA ASP A 597 -5.87 27.19 -12.80
C ASP A 597 -4.93 26.79 -11.65
N VAL A 598 -3.99 25.88 -11.96
CA VAL A 598 -2.98 25.39 -11.01
C VAL A 598 -1.65 25.25 -11.74
N ALA A 599 -0.68 26.08 -11.40
CA ALA A 599 0.68 25.98 -11.93
C ALA A 599 1.40 24.72 -11.42
N LEU A 600 2.53 24.34 -12.05
CA LEU A 600 3.28 23.13 -11.69
C LEU A 600 3.80 23.13 -10.25
N ASN A 601 4.10 24.30 -9.72
CA ASN A 601 4.66 24.53 -8.40
C ASN A 601 3.64 24.99 -7.36
N GLU A 602 2.33 24.87 -7.68
CA GLU A 602 1.20 25.14 -6.78
C GLU A 602 0.55 23.84 -6.32
N VAL A 603 0.12 23.80 -5.04
CA VAL A 603 -0.64 22.66 -4.48
C VAL A 603 -2.07 23.12 -4.17
N PRO A 604 -3.09 22.56 -4.88
CA PRO A 604 -4.48 22.93 -4.68
C PRO A 604 -5.16 22.04 -3.64
N LEU A 605 -6.09 22.62 -2.87
CA LEU A 605 -7.11 21.91 -2.11
C LEU A 605 -8.39 22.75 -2.00
N PHE A 606 -9.48 22.15 -1.53
CA PHE A 606 -10.77 22.80 -1.37
C PHE A 606 -11.26 22.61 0.07
N ILE A 607 -11.51 23.69 0.80
CA ILE A 607 -12.05 23.64 2.16
C ILE A 607 -13.57 23.74 2.08
N ARG A 608 -14.25 22.80 2.72
CA ARG A 608 -15.71 22.71 2.78
C ARG A 608 -16.33 23.94 3.46
N SER A 609 -17.55 24.27 3.08
CA SER A 609 -18.29 25.38 3.67
C SER A 609 -18.36 25.27 5.20
N GLY A 610 -18.08 26.38 5.89
CA GLY A 610 -18.09 26.44 7.35
C GLY A 610 -16.97 25.66 8.05
N LYS A 611 -15.91 25.25 7.32
CA LYS A 611 -14.76 24.54 7.87
C LYS A 611 -13.47 25.36 7.83
N CYS A 612 -12.51 24.95 8.66
CA CYS A 612 -11.15 25.45 8.62
C CYS A 612 -10.17 24.33 8.92
N ILE A 613 -8.91 24.53 8.55
CA ILE A 613 -7.79 23.62 8.84
C ILE A 613 -6.59 24.36 9.40
N PRO A 614 -5.80 23.73 10.27
CA PRO A 614 -4.53 24.28 10.72
C PRO A 614 -3.45 24.12 9.66
N VAL A 615 -2.62 25.14 9.50
CA VAL A 615 -1.46 25.17 8.62
C VAL A 615 -0.28 25.74 9.40
N ALA A 616 0.82 25.02 9.48
CA ALA A 616 2.06 25.47 10.10
C ALA A 616 2.96 26.23 9.11
N GLU A 617 4.03 26.82 9.59
CA GLU A 617 5.16 27.18 8.74
C GLU A 617 5.93 25.91 8.33
N ALA A 618 6.54 25.93 7.14
CA ALA A 618 7.36 24.83 6.69
C ALA A 618 8.63 24.71 7.52
N ALA A 619 9.02 23.47 7.81
CA ALA A 619 10.26 23.15 8.54
C ALA A 619 11.10 22.16 7.73
N GLU A 620 12.37 22.00 8.06
CA GLU A 620 13.31 21.09 7.39
C GLU A 620 13.00 19.60 7.64
N CYS A 621 12.28 19.30 8.75
CA CYS A 621 11.80 17.97 9.13
C CYS A 621 10.52 18.06 9.95
N VAL A 622 9.79 16.94 10.10
CA VAL A 622 8.51 16.87 10.84
C VAL A 622 8.67 17.27 12.31
N LYS A 623 9.81 16.93 12.93
CA LYS A 623 10.09 17.23 14.34
C LYS A 623 10.11 18.74 14.63
N ASP A 624 10.56 19.53 13.65
CA ASP A 624 10.78 20.97 13.82
C ASP A 624 9.53 21.81 13.46
N ILE A 625 8.42 21.18 13.08
CA ILE A 625 7.16 21.86 12.79
C ILE A 625 6.62 22.48 14.08
N ASP A 626 6.44 23.82 14.08
CA ASP A 626 5.81 24.54 15.19
C ASP A 626 4.29 24.38 15.15
N THR A 627 3.77 23.53 16.02
CA THR A 627 2.33 23.28 16.14
C THR A 627 1.62 24.21 17.12
N GLU A 628 2.36 25.06 17.86
CA GLU A 628 1.77 26.06 18.74
C GLU A 628 1.37 27.35 17.99
N ASN A 629 2.11 27.73 16.94
CA ASN A 629 1.93 28.95 16.18
C ASN A 629 1.38 28.70 14.76
N MET A 630 0.31 27.92 14.65
CA MET A 630 -0.32 27.60 13.36
C MET A 630 -1.32 28.68 12.93
N GLN A 631 -1.42 28.90 11.62
CA GLN A 631 -2.49 29.67 11.00
C GLN A 631 -3.71 28.77 10.77
N LEU A 632 -4.92 29.27 11.03
CA LEU A 632 -6.16 28.63 10.55
C LEU A 632 -6.59 29.25 9.23
N ILE A 633 -6.74 28.44 8.19
CA ILE A 633 -7.28 28.85 6.89
C ILE A 633 -8.67 28.24 6.68
N GLY A 634 -9.55 28.94 5.97
CA GLY A 634 -10.94 28.53 5.72
C GLY A 634 -11.96 29.58 6.13
N TYR A 635 -13.10 29.17 6.64
CA TYR A 635 -14.23 30.06 6.94
C TYR A 635 -14.15 30.65 8.34
N GLU A 636 -14.48 31.96 8.47
CA GLU A 636 -14.53 32.65 9.75
C GLU A 636 -15.62 32.07 10.67
N GLY A 637 -15.33 32.02 11.95
CA GLY A 637 -16.23 31.46 12.98
C GLY A 637 -16.28 29.93 12.99
N SER A 638 -15.47 29.26 12.17
CA SER A 638 -15.32 27.80 12.19
C SER A 638 -14.32 27.34 13.25
N SER A 639 -14.35 26.05 13.57
CA SER A 639 -13.37 25.44 14.48
C SER A 639 -12.90 24.09 13.94
N TYR A 640 -11.70 23.72 14.37
CA TYR A 640 -11.09 22.44 14.05
C TYR A 640 -10.61 21.75 15.33
N THR A 641 -10.91 20.46 15.48
CA THR A 641 -10.36 19.63 16.56
C THR A 641 -9.07 19.00 16.08
N LEU A 642 -7.95 19.54 16.54
CA LEU A 642 -6.62 18.98 16.27
C LEU A 642 -6.36 17.80 17.20
N TYR A 643 -5.85 16.71 16.63
CA TYR A 643 -5.19 15.64 17.37
C TYR A 643 -3.67 15.85 17.32
N GLU A 644 -3.02 15.74 18.45
CA GLU A 644 -1.56 15.84 18.57
C GLU A 644 -1.06 15.01 19.74
N ASP A 645 0.01 14.23 19.52
CA ASP A 645 0.73 13.46 20.52
C ASP A 645 2.25 13.60 20.29
N ASP A 646 3.07 12.84 21.00
CA ASP A 646 4.53 12.89 20.81
C ASP A 646 5.01 12.25 19.49
N GLY A 647 4.15 11.51 18.80
CA GLY A 647 4.45 10.88 17.52
C GLY A 647 5.40 9.68 17.58
N ILE A 648 5.79 9.22 18.77
CA ILE A 648 6.79 8.18 18.99
C ILE A 648 6.21 7.01 19.76
N HIS A 649 5.45 7.28 20.85
CA HIS A 649 4.91 6.26 21.74
C HIS A 649 3.49 5.84 21.37
N LYS A 650 3.08 4.66 21.84
CA LYS A 650 1.73 4.10 21.60
C LYS A 650 0.65 4.68 22.52
N ASP A 651 0.91 5.80 23.11
CA ASP A 651 0.09 6.48 24.11
C ASP A 651 -0.91 7.44 23.45
N TYR A 652 -1.63 6.94 22.43
CA TYR A 652 -2.42 7.75 21.53
C TYR A 652 -3.91 7.88 21.88
N ASP A 653 -4.46 7.08 22.82
CA ASP A 653 -5.89 7.13 23.19
C ASP A 653 -6.19 8.10 24.36
N LYS A 654 -5.45 9.22 24.48
CA LYS A 654 -5.60 10.19 25.56
C LYS A 654 -6.46 11.38 25.14
N LYS A 655 -7.28 11.88 26.07
CA LYS A 655 -8.11 13.08 25.84
C LYS A 655 -7.29 14.35 25.67
N GLU A 656 -6.16 14.45 26.35
CA GLU A 656 -5.22 15.58 26.23
C GLU A 656 -4.60 15.71 24.84
N ASN A 657 -4.64 14.66 24.02
CA ASN A 657 -4.17 14.70 22.64
C ASN A 657 -5.10 15.51 21.71
N TYR A 658 -6.25 15.95 22.21
CA TYR A 658 -7.21 16.72 21.43
C TYR A 658 -7.32 18.15 21.93
N ARG A 659 -7.17 19.13 21.02
CA ARG A 659 -7.44 20.54 21.31
C ARG A 659 -8.28 21.19 20.22
N VAL A 660 -9.17 22.10 20.61
CA VAL A 660 -10.02 22.85 19.68
C VAL A 660 -9.33 24.15 19.29
N LEU A 661 -9.19 24.36 18.00
CA LEU A 661 -8.68 25.60 17.41
C LEU A 661 -9.88 26.34 16.79
N THR A 662 -9.97 27.67 16.99
CA THR A 662 -11.08 28.49 16.47
C THR A 662 -10.52 29.60 15.58
N LYS A 663 -11.06 29.73 14.36
CA LYS A 663 -10.71 30.75 13.40
C LYS A 663 -11.49 32.05 13.65
#